data_a8b8e70902fbeddacd82b018a9d41b95
#
_entry.id   a8b8e70902fbeddacd82b018a9d41b95
#
_cell.length_a   1.000
_cell.length_b   1.000
_cell.length_c   1.000
_cell.angle_alpha   90.00
_cell.angle_beta   90.00
_cell.angle_gamma   90.00
#
_symmetry.space_group_name_H-M   'P 1'
#
loop_
_entity.id
_entity.type
_entity.pdbx_description
1 polymer ?
#
loop_
_entity_poly.entity_id
_entity_poly.type
_entity_poly.pdbx_seq_one_letter_code
_entity_poly.pdbx_strand_id
1 'polypeptide(L)'
;TSALAFVASAQDNTCSTDLDSLTVTNVDDVRGNLNLVATTASGTDVTWNSSDESIISNSGVVQRQNTTTQVQLTATIDCNGTPASRQFSASVRQAANIGAFEGYAFAYFTNNSLSGENIYFAASNGNDALSWTELNGAQPILKSTFGTKGLRDPFIIRSREGDTFYLIATDLSIGSGTSWGDSVKFGSRYLEVWESHDLKTWSEQRHVLVSPAEAGNTWAPEAYYDQDIGAYVVFWASSLYNSTDVDRVGATYHRMIEPQIWQDVGMSRIDSTVIKEGDTYYRFTKDEGAGETGCTDIIEEKSTSLRATADSWSLVDSCIGXKAGTQGVEGPTAFKSNPGDVNGDNFYLFVDEYGGRGYIPLQTKNIASPNWTVPASYKLPPSPRHGTVLPITAAELASLTAADTAKTSSIASRASGGSPVLKGYFADPNIAVFNKTYYIYATTDGFPGWGGQAFYAWSSPNLVNWTRSEKPFLTLNGTHGNVPWATGNAWAPTIIERHGKYYFYFSGQNPTYDRKTIGVAIADSPTGPFTAQPTAMILNNERLTTGQAIDSDAFLDPVSGKYYLLWGNGSPLLAELNDNMTSINWSTAQNITGLVDFREGLFINYRKGLYHITYSLDDTGSENYRVGYATSTSLTGKYTYHGIVLQKDVSQGILATGHDSIINVPGTDKWYMAYHRFAIPGGDGTHREVTIDKVTFDAKTGLMHTVVPTLSSVEAFPVPAK
;
A
#
# COMPACT_ATOMS: atom_id res chain seq x y z
N THR A 1 18.57 -53.25 33.48
CA THR A 1 17.16 -52.86 33.74
C THR A 1 16.91 -51.34 33.62
N SER A 2 17.95 -50.49 33.60
CA SER A 2 17.77 -49.02 33.46
C SER A 2 17.71 -48.53 32.00
N ALA A 3 18.21 -49.32 31.05
CA ALA A 3 18.28 -48.92 29.65
C ALA A 3 16.93 -49.05 28.92
N LEU A 4 16.10 -50.02 29.32
CA LEU A 4 14.80 -50.26 28.69
C LEU A 4 13.75 -49.22 29.07
N ALA A 5 13.84 -48.64 30.29
CA ALA A 5 12.90 -47.61 30.73
C ALA A 5 13.13 -46.23 30.03
N PHE A 6 14.40 -45.92 29.63
CA PHE A 6 14.73 -44.69 28.94
C PHE A 6 14.28 -44.70 27.47
N VAL A 7 14.33 -45.87 26.81
CA VAL A 7 13.91 -46.01 25.42
C VAL A 7 12.38 -45.90 25.32
N ALA A 8 11.67 -46.53 26.25
CA ALA A 8 10.20 -46.45 26.25
C ALA A 8 9.67 -45.02 26.50
N SER A 9 10.28 -44.25 27.40
CA SER A 9 9.84 -42.85 27.69
C SER A 9 10.14 -41.89 26.54
N ALA A 10 11.23 -42.11 25.80
CA ALA A 10 11.57 -41.31 24.63
C ALA A 10 10.62 -41.59 23.45
N GLN A 11 10.23 -42.81 23.24
CA GLN A 11 9.31 -43.24 22.18
C GLN A 11 7.87 -42.79 22.46
N ASP A 12 7.44 -42.86 23.73
CA ASP A 12 6.10 -42.32 24.12
C ASP A 12 6.01 -40.84 23.90
N ASN A 13 7.10 -40.10 24.16
CA ASN A 13 7.16 -38.63 23.90
C ASN A 13 7.09 -38.32 22.40
N THR A 14 7.71 -39.12 21.54
CA THR A 14 7.69 -38.89 20.09
C THR A 14 6.28 -39.09 19.54
N CYS A 15 5.59 -40.13 19.98
CA CYS A 15 4.23 -40.46 19.53
C CYS A 15 3.22 -39.38 19.94
N SER A 16 3.31 -38.90 21.17
CA SER A 16 2.46 -37.77 21.63
C SER A 16 2.74 -36.49 20.82
N THR A 17 4.03 -36.22 20.58
CA THR A 17 4.45 -35.03 19.79
C THR A 17 3.93 -35.13 18.35
N ASP A 18 4.00 -36.33 17.73
CA ASP A 18 3.48 -36.57 16.39
C ASP A 18 1.99 -36.26 16.30
N LEU A 19 1.23 -36.80 17.24
CA LEU A 19 -0.22 -36.65 17.28
C LEU A 19 -0.60 -35.18 17.52
N ASP A 20 0.11 -34.51 18.44
CA ASP A 20 -0.13 -33.08 18.77
C ASP A 20 0.28 -32.15 17.64
N SER A 21 1.17 -32.59 16.76
CA SER A 21 1.61 -31.77 15.61
C SER A 21 0.61 -31.78 14.45
N LEU A 22 -0.31 -32.73 14.40
CA LEU A 22 -1.27 -32.85 13.31
C LEU A 22 -2.20 -31.63 13.31
N THR A 23 -2.42 -31.07 12.13
CA THR A 23 -3.37 -29.96 11.93
C THR A 23 -4.24 -30.26 10.71
N VAL A 24 -5.46 -29.73 10.73
CA VAL A 24 -6.36 -29.75 9.56
C VAL A 24 -6.68 -28.29 9.24
N THR A 25 -6.15 -27.83 8.14
CA THR A 25 -6.31 -26.42 7.71
C THR A 25 -7.78 -26.11 7.49
N ASN A 26 -8.24 -24.93 7.98
CA ASN A 26 -9.61 -24.44 7.82
C ASN A 26 -10.67 -25.37 8.40
N VAL A 27 -10.34 -26.18 9.42
CA VAL A 27 -11.29 -27.13 9.99
C VAL A 27 -12.57 -26.46 10.55
N ASP A 28 -12.46 -25.20 11.00
CA ASP A 28 -13.59 -24.43 11.53
C ASP A 28 -14.43 -23.76 10.43
N ASP A 29 -13.98 -23.81 9.17
CA ASP A 29 -14.64 -23.13 8.03
C ASP A 29 -14.42 -23.90 6.74
N VAL A 30 -14.87 -25.17 6.73
CA VAL A 30 -14.61 -26.10 5.62
C VAL A 30 -15.51 -25.73 4.43
N ARG A 31 -14.87 -25.30 3.33
CA ARG A 31 -15.58 -24.90 2.09
C ARG A 31 -15.19 -25.76 0.88
N GLY A 32 -14.08 -26.47 0.94
CA GLY A 32 -13.59 -27.36 -0.11
C GLY A 32 -12.92 -28.58 0.48
N ASN A 33 -12.25 -29.37 -0.33
CA ASN A 33 -11.58 -30.59 0.10
C ASN A 33 -10.50 -30.27 1.15
N LEU A 34 -10.35 -31.18 2.11
CA LEU A 34 -9.35 -31.06 3.18
C LEU A 34 -8.10 -31.85 2.82
N ASN A 35 -6.93 -31.31 3.13
CA ASN A 35 -5.67 -32.04 3.05
C ASN A 35 -5.48 -32.81 4.35
N LEU A 36 -5.85 -34.09 4.34
CA LEU A 36 -5.64 -35.00 5.47
C LEU A 36 -4.33 -35.75 5.23
N VAL A 37 -3.28 -35.34 5.94
CA VAL A 37 -1.92 -35.88 5.72
C VAL A 37 -1.88 -37.40 6.01
N ALA A 38 -1.20 -38.15 5.16
CA ALA A 38 -1.06 -39.60 5.29
C ALA A 38 0.09 -40.01 6.25
N THR A 39 1.00 -39.08 6.53
CA THR A 39 2.14 -39.31 7.44
C THR A 39 2.42 -38.09 8.29
N THR A 40 2.91 -38.29 9.50
CA THR A 40 3.40 -37.20 10.37
C THR A 40 4.76 -36.69 9.88
N ALA A 41 5.25 -35.61 10.47
CA ALA A 41 6.55 -35.02 10.14
C ALA A 41 7.70 -35.99 10.44
N SER A 42 7.53 -36.92 11.37
CA SER A 42 8.53 -37.96 11.69
C SER A 42 8.42 -39.18 10.78
N GLY A 43 7.40 -39.25 9.89
CA GLY A 43 7.19 -40.37 8.97
C GLY A 43 6.26 -41.47 9.49
N THR A 44 5.52 -41.23 10.59
CA THR A 44 4.54 -42.18 11.12
C THR A 44 3.26 -42.12 10.28
N ASP A 45 2.75 -43.27 9.86
CA ASP A 45 1.51 -43.36 9.08
C ASP A 45 0.30 -42.85 9.90
N VAL A 46 -0.57 -42.06 9.25
CA VAL A 46 -1.80 -41.53 9.84
C VAL A 46 -3.02 -42.11 9.12
N THR A 47 -3.92 -42.72 9.88
CA THR A 47 -5.21 -43.20 9.36
C THR A 47 -6.32 -42.23 9.79
N TRP A 48 -7.14 -41.82 8.85
CA TRP A 48 -8.25 -40.92 9.11
C TRP A 48 -9.57 -41.66 9.09
N ASN A 49 -10.48 -41.26 10.00
CA ASN A 49 -11.84 -41.78 10.04
C ASN A 49 -12.81 -40.61 10.25
N SER A 50 -13.80 -40.50 9.38
CA SER A 50 -14.85 -39.51 9.43
C SER A 50 -16.10 -40.07 10.11
N SER A 51 -16.74 -39.23 10.95
CA SER A 51 -18.04 -39.62 11.56
C SER A 51 -19.17 -39.64 10.53
N ASP A 52 -18.98 -39.00 9.35
CA ASP A 52 -19.95 -39.01 8.25
C ASP A 52 -19.23 -38.91 6.90
N GLU A 53 -18.97 -40.04 6.30
CA GLU A 53 -18.25 -40.13 5.03
C GLU A 53 -19.07 -39.58 3.84
N SER A 54 -20.39 -39.38 4.01
CA SER A 54 -21.19 -38.75 2.97
C SER A 54 -20.96 -37.25 2.88
N ILE A 55 -20.39 -36.66 3.95
CA ILE A 55 -20.10 -35.22 4.04
C ILE A 55 -18.59 -34.95 3.89
N ILE A 56 -17.74 -35.69 4.64
CA ILE A 56 -16.28 -35.67 4.48
C ILE A 56 -15.81 -37.13 4.41
N SER A 57 -15.20 -37.51 3.30
CA SER A 57 -14.65 -38.85 3.17
C SER A 57 -13.39 -39.01 4.04
N ASN A 58 -12.95 -40.23 4.28
CA ASN A 58 -11.71 -40.52 4.98
C ASN A 58 -10.45 -40.01 4.26
N SER A 59 -10.57 -39.64 2.97
CA SER A 59 -9.49 -39.02 2.19
C SER A 59 -9.61 -37.49 2.13
N GLY A 60 -10.61 -36.88 2.82
CA GLY A 60 -10.78 -35.45 2.89
C GLY A 60 -11.64 -34.84 1.77
N VAL A 61 -12.26 -35.67 0.91
CA VAL A 61 -13.18 -35.16 -0.12
C VAL A 61 -14.46 -34.68 0.57
N VAL A 62 -14.88 -33.43 0.26
CA VAL A 62 -16.00 -32.78 0.93
C VAL A 62 -17.20 -32.65 0.00
N GLN A 63 -18.39 -33.03 0.52
CA GLN A 63 -19.69 -32.87 -0.16
C GLN A 63 -20.55 -31.96 0.69
N ARG A 64 -20.59 -30.67 0.36
CA ARG A 64 -21.31 -29.65 1.13
C ARG A 64 -22.81 -29.84 0.96
N GLN A 65 -23.52 -29.65 2.08
CA GLN A 65 -25.00 -29.77 2.14
C GLN A 65 -25.65 -28.37 2.06
N ASN A 66 -26.98 -28.33 2.10
CA ASN A 66 -27.75 -27.07 2.07
C ASN A 66 -27.73 -26.34 3.43
N THR A 67 -27.12 -26.94 4.44
CA THR A 67 -26.95 -26.34 5.78
C THR A 67 -25.54 -26.60 6.28
N THR A 68 -25.03 -25.71 7.13
CA THR A 68 -23.74 -25.94 7.78
C THR A 68 -23.83 -27.15 8.71
N THR A 69 -22.88 -28.08 8.58
CA THR A 69 -22.89 -29.38 9.28
C THR A 69 -21.58 -29.64 9.99
N GLN A 70 -21.65 -30.21 11.20
CA GLN A 70 -20.45 -30.60 11.94
C GLN A 70 -20.12 -32.06 11.69
N VAL A 71 -18.85 -32.33 11.39
CA VAL A 71 -18.33 -33.68 11.19
C VAL A 71 -17.10 -33.89 12.04
N GLN A 72 -17.01 -35.02 12.73
CA GLN A 72 -15.85 -35.35 13.55
C GLN A 72 -14.87 -36.17 12.73
N LEU A 73 -13.64 -35.67 12.60
CA LEU A 73 -12.53 -36.41 11.95
C LEU A 73 -11.61 -36.96 13.05
N THR A 74 -11.23 -38.22 12.97
CA THR A 74 -10.33 -38.87 13.92
C THR A 74 -9.06 -39.30 13.19
N ALA A 75 -7.93 -38.72 13.55
CA ALA A 75 -6.60 -39.16 13.12
C ALA A 75 -6.09 -40.21 14.08
N THR A 76 -5.60 -41.31 13.58
CA THR A 76 -5.05 -42.40 14.39
C THR A 76 -3.64 -42.77 13.88
N ILE A 77 -2.69 -42.92 14.80
CA ILE A 77 -1.32 -43.39 14.52
C ILE A 77 -1.05 -44.59 15.38
N ASP A 78 -0.13 -45.44 14.95
CA ASP A 78 0.32 -46.61 15.74
C ASP A 78 1.53 -46.24 16.58
N CYS A 79 1.36 -46.29 17.89
CA CYS A 79 2.42 -46.04 18.86
C CYS A 79 2.97 -47.34 19.38
N ASN A 80 3.83 -48.00 18.59
CA ASN A 80 4.47 -49.28 18.94
C ASN A 80 3.45 -50.42 19.25
N GLY A 81 2.45 -50.53 18.38
CA GLY A 81 1.40 -51.53 18.52
C GLY A 81 0.23 -51.11 19.40
N THR A 82 0.22 -49.83 19.84
CA THR A 82 -0.91 -49.26 20.60
C THR A 82 -1.44 -48.05 19.81
N PRO A 83 -2.69 -48.09 19.33
CA PRO A 83 -3.22 -46.94 18.58
C PRO A 83 -3.48 -45.75 19.50
N ALA A 84 -3.04 -44.58 19.04
CA ALA A 84 -3.33 -43.28 19.70
C ALA A 84 -4.08 -42.40 18.69
N SER A 85 -5.04 -41.62 19.19
CA SER A 85 -5.93 -40.85 18.30
C SER A 85 -6.14 -39.41 18.75
N ARG A 86 -6.37 -38.54 17.74
CA ARG A 86 -6.74 -37.13 17.97
C ARG A 86 -7.96 -36.79 17.14
N GLN A 87 -8.86 -36.00 17.72
CA GLN A 87 -10.11 -35.60 17.06
C GLN A 87 -10.10 -34.15 16.62
N PHE A 88 -10.73 -33.89 15.48
CA PHE A 88 -10.91 -32.54 14.88
C PHE A 88 -12.41 -32.38 14.58
N SER A 89 -13.01 -31.30 15.07
CA SER A 89 -14.42 -30.99 14.77
C SER A 89 -14.47 -30.08 13.54
N ALA A 90 -14.86 -30.65 12.41
CA ALA A 90 -14.92 -29.93 11.13
C ALA A 90 -16.26 -29.27 10.92
N SER A 91 -16.27 -27.95 10.71
CA SER A 91 -17.49 -27.18 10.44
C SER A 91 -17.64 -27.01 8.92
N VAL A 92 -18.38 -27.90 8.27
CA VAL A 92 -18.61 -27.88 6.81
C VAL A 92 -19.69 -26.85 6.50
N ARG A 93 -19.32 -25.80 5.79
CA ARG A 93 -20.26 -24.71 5.43
C ARG A 93 -21.32 -25.22 4.45
N GLN A 94 -22.49 -24.62 4.50
CA GLN A 94 -23.53 -24.89 3.51
C GLN A 94 -23.01 -24.60 2.09
N ALA A 95 -23.51 -25.33 1.10
CA ALA A 95 -23.14 -25.14 -0.30
C ALA A 95 -23.44 -23.71 -0.75
N ALA A 96 -22.53 -23.11 -1.48
CA ALA A 96 -22.71 -21.75 -1.98
C ALA A 96 -23.76 -21.75 -3.10
N ASN A 97 -24.57 -20.71 -3.12
CA ASN A 97 -25.49 -20.43 -4.24
C ASN A 97 -24.95 -19.25 -5.02
N ILE A 98 -24.32 -19.53 -6.14
CA ILE A 98 -23.62 -18.51 -6.93
C ILE A 98 -24.59 -17.95 -7.96
N GLY A 99 -24.85 -16.65 -7.89
CA GLY A 99 -25.67 -15.93 -8.86
C GLY A 99 -24.98 -15.79 -10.21
N ALA A 100 -25.67 -15.20 -11.16
CA ALA A 100 -25.10 -14.90 -12.46
C ALA A 100 -23.92 -13.92 -12.32
N PHE A 101 -22.92 -14.09 -13.18
CA PHE A 101 -21.82 -13.12 -13.26
C PHE A 101 -22.30 -11.88 -14.03
N GLU A 102 -22.22 -10.72 -13.38
CA GLU A 102 -22.72 -9.45 -13.91
C GLU A 102 -21.72 -8.31 -13.67
N GLY A 103 -20.45 -8.66 -13.57
CA GLY A 103 -19.35 -7.71 -13.42
C GLY A 103 -18.02 -8.42 -13.38
N TYR A 104 -16.96 -7.65 -13.17
CA TYR A 104 -15.59 -8.18 -13.15
C TYR A 104 -14.78 -7.50 -12.05
N ALA A 105 -13.84 -8.25 -11.46
CA ALA A 105 -12.79 -7.73 -10.59
C ALA A 105 -11.45 -7.87 -11.32
N PHE A 106 -10.55 -6.89 -11.16
CA PHE A 106 -9.25 -6.87 -11.81
C PHE A 106 -8.19 -6.67 -10.74
N ALA A 107 -7.29 -7.65 -10.59
CA ALA A 107 -6.12 -7.59 -9.73
C ALA A 107 -4.90 -7.28 -10.60
N TYR A 108 -4.06 -6.31 -10.20
CA TYR A 108 -2.91 -5.88 -11.01
C TYR A 108 -1.84 -5.24 -10.11
N PHE A 109 -0.62 -5.07 -10.63
CA PHE A 109 0.39 -4.19 -10.04
C PHE A 109 0.61 -3.01 -10.99
N THR A 110 1.43 -2.01 -10.64
CA THR A 110 1.45 -0.78 -11.45
C THR A 110 2.78 -0.41 -12.07
N ASN A 111 3.91 -0.67 -11.42
CA ASN A 111 5.22 -0.29 -11.98
C ASN A 111 6.35 -0.91 -11.16
N ASN A 112 7.60 -0.60 -11.50
CA ASN A 112 8.82 -1.16 -10.90
C ASN A 112 9.32 -0.33 -9.70
N SER A 113 8.43 0.34 -8.98
CA SER A 113 8.78 1.05 -7.73
C SER A 113 8.31 0.26 -6.52
N LEU A 114 8.84 0.56 -5.35
CA LEU A 114 8.40 -0.08 -4.09
C LEU A 114 6.89 0.07 -3.87
N SER A 115 6.31 1.20 -4.26
CA SER A 115 4.85 1.39 -4.15
C SER A 115 4.10 0.66 -5.26
N GLY A 116 4.66 0.57 -6.46
CA GLY A 116 4.01 -0.05 -7.60
C GLY A 116 3.98 -1.57 -7.56
N GLU A 117 4.96 -2.19 -6.88
CA GLU A 117 5.06 -3.65 -6.73
C GLU A 117 4.22 -4.12 -5.55
N ASN A 118 2.93 -3.83 -5.61
CA ASN A 118 1.89 -4.24 -4.66
C ASN A 118 0.65 -4.61 -5.45
N ILE A 119 -0.33 -5.25 -4.80
CA ILE A 119 -1.54 -5.66 -5.50
C ILE A 119 -2.62 -4.60 -5.36
N TYR A 120 -3.11 -4.12 -6.49
CA TYR A 120 -4.19 -3.16 -6.64
C TYR A 120 -5.42 -3.85 -7.20
N PHE A 121 -6.60 -3.30 -6.92
CA PHE A 121 -7.86 -3.83 -7.44
C PHE A 121 -8.66 -2.74 -8.16
N ALA A 122 -9.39 -3.16 -9.18
CA ALA A 122 -10.44 -2.36 -9.81
C ALA A 122 -11.69 -3.23 -10.00
N ALA A 123 -12.84 -2.58 -10.08
CA ALA A 123 -14.10 -3.24 -10.43
C ALA A 123 -14.64 -2.65 -11.72
N SER A 124 -15.32 -3.48 -12.50
CA SER A 124 -15.97 -3.00 -13.73
C SER A 124 -17.17 -2.10 -13.40
N ASN A 125 -17.50 -1.22 -14.33
CA ASN A 125 -18.67 -0.34 -14.20
C ASN A 125 -19.92 -1.09 -14.70
N GLY A 126 -20.46 -1.94 -13.84
CA GLY A 126 -21.52 -2.88 -14.22
C GLY A 126 -20.94 -4.06 -14.99
N ASN A 127 -21.75 -4.66 -15.86
CA ASN A 127 -21.33 -5.80 -16.67
C ASN A 127 -20.62 -5.30 -17.95
N ASP A 128 -19.45 -4.68 -17.78
CA ASP A 128 -18.68 -4.01 -18.84
C ASP A 128 -17.19 -4.31 -18.69
N ALA A 129 -16.71 -5.29 -19.47
CA ALA A 129 -15.32 -5.74 -19.44
C ALA A 129 -14.31 -4.65 -19.86
N LEU A 130 -14.78 -3.56 -20.47
CA LEU A 130 -13.91 -2.52 -21.02
C LEU A 130 -13.96 -1.21 -20.23
N SER A 131 -14.74 -1.14 -19.12
CA SER A 131 -14.88 0.09 -18.33
C SER A 131 -14.67 -0.19 -16.84
N TRP A 132 -13.67 0.46 -16.22
CA TRP A 132 -13.19 0.11 -14.90
C TRP A 132 -13.04 1.32 -13.98
N THR A 133 -13.23 1.09 -12.69
CA THR A 133 -12.99 2.06 -11.60
C THR A 133 -12.08 1.42 -10.55
N GLU A 134 -11.01 2.14 -10.19
CA GLU A 134 -10.09 1.69 -9.15
C GLU A 134 -10.80 1.58 -7.81
N LEU A 135 -10.45 0.55 -7.05
CA LEU A 135 -10.97 0.33 -5.71
C LEU A 135 -9.97 0.83 -4.65
N ASN A 136 -10.41 0.87 -3.40
CA ASN A 136 -9.61 1.24 -2.24
C ASN A 136 -8.96 2.63 -2.39
N GLY A 137 -9.58 3.54 -3.14
CA GLY A 137 -9.04 4.88 -3.35
C GLY A 137 -7.71 4.87 -4.10
N ALA A 138 -7.51 3.91 -4.99
CA ALA A 138 -6.28 3.72 -5.77
C ALA A 138 -5.07 3.36 -4.89
N GLN A 139 -5.31 2.77 -3.70
CA GLN A 139 -4.24 2.24 -2.85
C GLN A 139 -4.20 0.72 -2.98
N PRO A 140 -3.04 0.09 -2.79
CA PRO A 140 -2.96 -1.36 -2.89
C PRO A 140 -3.78 -2.03 -1.78
N ILE A 141 -4.34 -3.18 -2.10
CA ILE A 141 -5.09 -4.00 -1.14
C ILE A 141 -4.20 -5.01 -0.42
N LEU A 142 -3.09 -5.42 -1.06
CA LEU A 142 -2.12 -6.36 -0.46
C LEU A 142 -0.70 -5.85 -0.69
N LYS A 143 0.12 -6.02 0.35
CA LYS A 143 1.56 -5.73 0.34
C LYS A 143 2.29 -6.95 0.89
N SER A 144 3.47 -7.24 0.38
CA SER A 144 4.25 -8.38 0.88
C SER A 144 5.02 -8.03 2.15
N THR A 145 5.03 -8.99 3.08
CA THR A 145 5.86 -8.95 4.29
C THR A 145 7.01 -9.96 4.22
N PHE A 146 7.02 -10.81 3.19
CA PHE A 146 8.02 -11.88 3.01
C PHE A 146 8.89 -11.64 1.77
N GLY A 147 9.91 -12.45 1.62
CA GLY A 147 10.75 -12.50 0.43
C GLY A 147 11.37 -11.16 0.07
N THR A 148 11.28 -10.79 -1.20
CA THR A 148 11.81 -9.51 -1.71
C THR A 148 10.93 -8.32 -1.31
N LYS A 149 9.75 -8.58 -0.77
CA LYS A 149 8.70 -7.59 -0.39
C LYS A 149 8.11 -6.85 -1.59
N GLY A 150 8.24 -7.39 -2.79
CA GLY A 150 7.55 -6.89 -3.98
C GLY A 150 6.57 -7.93 -4.48
N LEU A 151 5.41 -7.48 -4.96
CA LEU A 151 4.36 -8.33 -5.53
C LEU A 151 4.12 -7.93 -6.97
N ARG A 152 4.24 -8.92 -7.87
CA ARG A 152 4.00 -8.70 -9.31
C ARG A 152 3.07 -9.79 -9.85
N ASP A 153 2.54 -9.58 -11.01
CA ASP A 153 1.81 -10.56 -11.81
C ASP A 153 0.74 -11.29 -10.99
N PRO A 154 -0.18 -10.57 -10.31
CA PRO A 154 -1.17 -11.26 -9.48
C PRO A 154 -2.17 -12.03 -10.31
N PHE A 155 -2.43 -13.26 -9.89
CA PHE A 155 -3.47 -14.11 -10.46
C PHE A 155 -4.52 -14.38 -9.39
N ILE A 156 -5.78 -14.19 -9.73
CA ILE A 156 -6.91 -14.44 -8.84
C ILE A 156 -7.84 -15.48 -9.47
N ILE A 157 -8.25 -16.48 -8.68
CA ILE A 157 -9.15 -17.52 -9.13
C ILE A 157 -10.24 -17.80 -8.08
N ARG A 158 -11.47 -18.00 -8.55
CA ARG A 158 -12.58 -18.45 -7.71
C ARG A 158 -12.48 -19.98 -7.55
N SER A 159 -12.70 -20.47 -6.33
CA SER A 159 -12.74 -21.89 -6.07
C SER A 159 -13.89 -22.57 -6.85
N ARG A 160 -13.75 -23.85 -7.10
CA ARG A 160 -14.78 -24.66 -7.73
C ARG A 160 -16.11 -24.58 -6.96
N GLU A 161 -16.04 -24.48 -5.64
CA GLU A 161 -17.20 -24.39 -4.75
C GLU A 161 -17.86 -23.02 -4.80
N GLY A 162 -17.16 -22.01 -5.32
CA GLY A 162 -17.70 -20.72 -5.69
C GLY A 162 -17.56 -19.60 -4.67
N ASP A 163 -17.28 -19.91 -3.40
CA ASP A 163 -17.27 -18.93 -2.31
C ASP A 163 -15.92 -18.77 -1.62
N THR A 164 -14.85 -19.14 -2.31
CA THR A 164 -13.47 -18.89 -1.87
C THR A 164 -12.70 -18.36 -3.08
N PHE A 165 -11.84 -17.40 -2.83
CA PHE A 165 -10.96 -16.78 -3.83
C PHE A 165 -9.53 -16.98 -3.39
N TYR A 166 -8.68 -17.43 -4.30
CA TYR A 166 -7.25 -17.54 -4.08
C TYR A 166 -6.54 -16.50 -4.93
N LEU A 167 -5.60 -15.79 -4.33
CA LEU A 167 -4.72 -14.86 -5.04
C LEU A 167 -3.30 -15.35 -4.88
N ILE A 168 -2.58 -15.48 -6.00
CA ILE A 168 -1.16 -15.87 -6.02
C ILE A 168 -0.39 -14.78 -6.77
N ALA A 169 0.88 -14.57 -6.39
CA ALA A 169 1.68 -13.50 -6.98
C ALA A 169 3.17 -13.86 -6.99
N THR A 170 3.89 -13.26 -7.93
CA THR A 170 5.36 -13.31 -8.02
C THR A 170 5.98 -12.56 -6.85
N ASP A 171 6.98 -13.15 -6.20
CA ASP A 171 7.84 -12.50 -5.21
C ASP A 171 9.04 -11.86 -5.92
N LEU A 172 8.91 -10.59 -6.30
CA LEU A 172 10.01 -9.84 -6.95
C LEU A 172 9.86 -8.35 -6.70
N SER A 173 10.94 -7.71 -6.27
CA SER A 173 11.00 -6.25 -6.17
C SER A 173 12.22 -5.71 -6.93
N ILE A 174 11.97 -5.11 -8.08
CA ILE A 174 12.93 -4.29 -8.83
C ILE A 174 13.10 -2.95 -8.10
N GLY A 175 12.02 -2.45 -7.51
CA GLY A 175 12.01 -1.19 -6.75
C GLY A 175 12.95 -1.19 -5.54
N SER A 176 13.29 -2.36 -5.00
CA SER A 176 14.25 -2.49 -3.89
C SER A 176 15.71 -2.46 -4.37
N GLY A 177 15.95 -2.36 -5.68
CA GLY A 177 17.30 -2.33 -6.27
C GLY A 177 17.76 -3.65 -6.84
N THR A 178 16.93 -4.67 -6.90
CA THR A 178 17.26 -5.95 -7.56
C THR A 178 17.39 -5.69 -9.05
N SER A 179 18.52 -6.10 -9.65
CA SER A 179 18.69 -5.99 -11.11
C SER A 179 17.89 -7.07 -11.84
N TRP A 180 17.48 -6.81 -13.07
CA TRP A 180 16.81 -7.84 -13.89
C TRP A 180 17.68 -9.09 -14.07
N GLY A 181 19.00 -8.91 -14.24
CA GLY A 181 19.92 -10.04 -14.36
C GLY A 181 19.98 -10.90 -13.10
N ASP A 182 19.99 -10.27 -11.93
CA ASP A 182 19.97 -10.99 -10.66
C ASP A 182 18.60 -11.66 -10.40
N SER A 183 17.52 -10.99 -10.79
CA SER A 183 16.18 -11.53 -10.59
C SER A 183 15.91 -12.80 -11.41
N VAL A 184 16.55 -12.94 -12.56
CA VAL A 184 16.47 -14.15 -13.40
C VAL A 184 17.37 -15.26 -12.87
N LYS A 185 18.51 -14.90 -12.25
CA LYS A 185 19.54 -15.86 -11.86
C LYS A 185 19.48 -16.27 -10.39
N PHE A 186 19.12 -15.34 -9.51
CA PHE A 186 19.13 -15.53 -8.07
C PHE A 186 17.83 -15.03 -7.43
N GLY A 187 16.74 -15.02 -8.19
CA GLY A 187 15.45 -14.56 -7.73
C GLY A 187 14.76 -15.54 -6.78
N SER A 188 13.58 -15.15 -6.35
CA SER A 188 12.78 -15.94 -5.41
C SER A 188 12.33 -17.26 -6.05
N ARG A 189 12.27 -18.30 -5.24
CA ARG A 189 11.72 -19.62 -5.60
C ARG A 189 10.33 -19.84 -4.99
N TYR A 190 9.76 -18.76 -4.44
CA TYR A 190 8.51 -18.77 -3.68
C TYR A 190 7.41 -18.05 -4.44
N LEU A 191 6.18 -18.44 -4.14
CA LEU A 191 4.98 -17.69 -4.53
C LEU A 191 4.32 -17.16 -3.27
N GLU A 192 3.70 -16.00 -3.40
CA GLU A 192 2.92 -15.37 -2.33
C GLU A 192 1.45 -15.70 -2.54
N VAL A 193 0.77 -16.16 -1.47
CA VAL A 193 -0.57 -16.74 -1.58
C VAL A 193 -1.49 -16.17 -0.50
N TRP A 194 -2.71 -15.82 -0.89
CA TRP A 194 -3.79 -15.37 0.01
C TRP A 194 -5.09 -16.05 -0.34
N GLU A 195 -6.00 -16.06 0.63
CA GLU A 195 -7.36 -16.59 0.50
C GLU A 195 -8.36 -15.54 0.98
N SER A 196 -9.52 -15.48 0.31
CA SER A 196 -10.61 -14.57 0.67
C SER A 196 -11.96 -15.25 0.45
N HIS A 197 -12.99 -14.81 1.18
CA HIS A 197 -14.36 -15.26 0.98
C HIS A 197 -15.28 -14.11 0.52
N ASP A 198 -14.71 -12.91 0.32
CA ASP A 198 -15.51 -11.73 -0.02
C ASP A 198 -14.79 -10.74 -0.97
N LEU A 199 -13.56 -11.09 -1.43
CA LEU A 199 -12.69 -10.27 -2.27
C LEU A 199 -12.20 -8.98 -1.58
N LYS A 200 -12.50 -8.78 -0.29
CA LYS A 200 -12.15 -7.59 0.49
C LYS A 200 -11.24 -7.91 1.66
N THR A 201 -11.55 -8.99 2.34
CA THR A 201 -10.81 -9.46 3.51
C THR A 201 -9.95 -10.64 3.09
N TRP A 202 -8.65 -10.50 3.25
CA TRP A 202 -7.69 -11.50 2.81
C TRP A 202 -7.01 -12.15 4.02
N SER A 203 -6.70 -13.42 3.92
CA SER A 203 -5.96 -14.18 4.94
C SER A 203 -4.57 -13.57 5.16
N GLU A 204 -3.87 -14.05 6.18
CA GLU A 204 -2.44 -13.80 6.31
C GLU A 204 -1.71 -14.33 5.08
N GLN A 205 -0.61 -13.65 4.72
CA GLN A 205 0.23 -14.03 3.59
C GLN A 205 0.89 -15.38 3.86
N ARG A 206 0.87 -16.25 2.86
CA ARG A 206 1.63 -17.52 2.85
C ARG A 206 2.73 -17.39 1.82
N HIS A 207 3.96 -17.70 2.25
CA HIS A 207 5.19 -17.64 1.44
C HIS A 207 5.55 -19.08 1.12
N VAL A 208 5.25 -19.55 -0.10
CA VAL A 208 5.23 -20.98 -0.44
C VAL A 208 6.37 -21.31 -1.41
N LEU A 209 7.28 -22.19 -0.99
CA LEU A 209 8.37 -22.68 -1.85
C LEU A 209 7.80 -23.64 -2.90
N VAL A 210 7.93 -23.28 -4.18
CA VAL A 210 7.40 -24.11 -5.28
C VAL A 210 8.46 -24.51 -6.28
N SER A 211 9.52 -23.72 -6.47
CA SER A 211 10.54 -24.00 -7.49
C SER A 211 11.73 -24.77 -6.90
N PRO A 212 12.35 -25.66 -7.69
CA PRO A 212 13.51 -26.44 -7.24
C PRO A 212 14.74 -25.56 -6.98
N ALA A 213 15.75 -26.12 -6.32
CA ALA A 213 16.96 -25.38 -5.93
C ALA A 213 17.72 -24.77 -7.14
N GLU A 214 17.60 -25.43 -8.29
CA GLU A 214 18.24 -25.02 -9.54
C GLU A 214 17.51 -23.83 -10.21
N ALA A 215 16.33 -23.48 -9.75
CA ALA A 215 15.57 -22.37 -10.33
C ALA A 215 16.17 -21.02 -9.94
N GLY A 216 16.28 -20.14 -10.92
CA GLY A 216 16.75 -18.77 -10.73
C GLY A 216 15.62 -17.77 -10.50
N ASN A 217 14.38 -18.18 -10.78
CA ASN A 217 13.20 -17.32 -10.58
C ASN A 217 11.92 -18.17 -10.59
N THR A 218 10.81 -17.53 -10.17
CA THR A 218 9.47 -18.13 -10.15
C THR A 218 8.51 -16.98 -10.49
N TRP A 219 8.15 -16.87 -11.77
CA TRP A 219 7.46 -15.68 -12.27
C TRP A 219 6.09 -15.98 -12.85
N ALA A 220 5.20 -14.99 -12.72
CA ALA A 220 3.89 -14.95 -13.35
C ALA A 220 3.09 -16.23 -13.11
N PRO A 221 2.79 -16.55 -11.85
CA PRO A 221 2.03 -17.77 -11.55
C PRO A 221 0.57 -17.62 -11.93
N GLU A 222 0.00 -18.72 -12.45
CA GLU A 222 -1.45 -18.86 -12.58
C GLU A 222 -1.88 -20.22 -12.08
N ALA A 223 -3.19 -20.43 -11.95
CA ALA A 223 -3.77 -21.70 -11.50
C ALA A 223 -5.04 -22.03 -12.28
N TYR A 224 -5.28 -23.30 -12.45
CA TYR A 224 -6.50 -23.78 -13.10
C TYR A 224 -6.98 -25.05 -12.39
N TYR A 225 -8.29 -25.17 -12.16
CA TYR A 225 -8.85 -26.40 -11.55
C TYR A 225 -8.94 -27.48 -12.61
N ASP A 226 -8.16 -28.53 -12.47
CA ASP A 226 -8.15 -29.68 -13.39
C ASP A 226 -9.14 -30.73 -12.88
N GLN A 227 -10.26 -30.90 -13.61
CA GLN A 227 -11.32 -31.80 -13.23
C GLN A 227 -10.88 -33.28 -13.28
N ASP A 228 -9.89 -33.59 -14.12
CA ASP A 228 -9.42 -34.96 -14.30
C ASP A 228 -8.71 -35.49 -13.06
N ILE A 229 -8.07 -34.61 -12.29
CA ILE A 229 -7.38 -34.98 -11.06
C ILE A 229 -8.08 -34.44 -9.80
N GLY A 230 -9.12 -33.60 -9.97
CA GLY A 230 -9.87 -33.03 -8.87
C GLY A 230 -9.07 -32.04 -8.02
N ALA A 231 -8.10 -31.32 -8.61
CA ALA A 231 -7.18 -30.44 -7.90
C ALA A 231 -6.82 -29.22 -8.73
N TYR A 232 -6.30 -28.18 -8.04
CA TYR A 232 -5.75 -27.00 -8.72
C TYR A 232 -4.36 -27.31 -9.21
N VAL A 233 -4.11 -27.01 -10.46
CA VAL A 233 -2.79 -27.08 -11.09
C VAL A 233 -2.24 -25.67 -11.13
N VAL A 234 -1.09 -25.45 -10.51
CA VAL A 234 -0.40 -24.15 -10.52
C VAL A 234 0.73 -24.22 -11.53
N PHE A 235 0.90 -23.18 -12.35
CA PHE A 235 1.97 -23.12 -13.35
C PHE A 235 2.61 -21.73 -13.33
N TRP A 236 3.91 -21.70 -13.74
CA TRP A 236 4.72 -20.47 -13.68
C TRP A 236 5.93 -20.61 -14.61
N ALA A 237 6.69 -19.54 -14.80
CA ALA A 237 7.92 -19.51 -15.58
C ALA A 237 9.15 -19.55 -14.66
N SER A 238 10.16 -20.39 -15.02
CA SER A 238 11.43 -20.47 -14.30
C SER A 238 12.59 -20.62 -15.27
N SER A 239 13.73 -19.98 -14.95
CA SER A 239 15.03 -20.28 -15.54
C SER A 239 15.66 -21.37 -14.70
N LEU A 240 15.90 -22.56 -15.28
CA LEU A 240 16.56 -23.66 -14.58
C LEU A 240 18.03 -23.72 -14.99
N TYR A 241 18.89 -23.73 -14.00
CA TYR A 241 20.34 -23.76 -14.17
C TYR A 241 20.88 -25.18 -13.94
N ASN A 242 22.10 -25.44 -14.44
CA ASN A 242 22.73 -26.74 -14.29
C ASN A 242 23.35 -26.98 -12.91
N SER A 243 23.30 -25.99 -12.04
CA SER A 243 23.79 -26.11 -10.66
C SER A 243 23.10 -25.09 -9.75
N THR A 244 23.33 -25.22 -8.46
CA THR A 244 22.87 -24.29 -7.44
C THR A 244 23.93 -23.25 -7.04
N ASP A 245 25.11 -23.31 -7.66
CA ASP A 245 26.27 -22.46 -7.31
C ASP A 245 26.04 -21.00 -7.72
N VAL A 246 26.75 -20.09 -7.04
CA VAL A 246 26.65 -18.64 -7.30
C VAL A 246 27.17 -18.29 -8.71
N ASP A 247 28.01 -19.13 -9.32
CA ASP A 247 28.54 -18.92 -10.67
C ASP A 247 27.77 -19.71 -11.72
N ARG A 248 26.54 -20.10 -11.43
CA ARG A 248 25.71 -20.91 -12.33
C ARG A 248 25.55 -20.26 -13.70
N VAL A 249 25.66 -21.09 -14.74
CA VAL A 249 25.56 -20.68 -16.14
C VAL A 249 24.68 -21.68 -16.91
N GLY A 250 24.29 -21.31 -18.11
CA GLY A 250 23.57 -22.21 -19.01
C GLY A 250 22.12 -22.42 -18.64
N ALA A 251 21.42 -21.33 -18.29
CA ALA A 251 19.99 -21.39 -17.99
C ALA A 251 19.19 -21.85 -19.19
N THR A 252 18.22 -22.71 -18.94
CA THR A 252 17.15 -23.03 -19.88
C THR A 252 15.83 -22.55 -19.25
N TYR A 253 15.05 -21.79 -19.99
CA TYR A 253 13.75 -21.30 -19.53
C TYR A 253 12.73 -22.41 -19.70
N HIS A 254 12.02 -22.70 -18.61
CA HIS A 254 10.98 -23.72 -18.60
C HIS A 254 9.67 -23.12 -18.09
N ARG A 255 8.56 -23.58 -18.66
CA ARG A 255 7.26 -23.43 -18.03
C ARG A 255 7.08 -24.61 -17.08
N MET A 256 6.80 -24.31 -15.83
CA MET A 256 6.67 -25.30 -14.76
C MET A 256 5.19 -25.55 -14.47
N ILE A 257 4.87 -26.79 -14.09
CA ILE A 257 3.55 -27.17 -13.63
C ILE A 257 3.75 -28.18 -12.49
N GLU A 258 3.26 -27.89 -11.27
CA GLU A 258 3.45 -28.74 -10.09
C GLU A 258 4.89 -29.24 -10.02
N PRO A 259 5.86 -28.75 -9.56
CA PRO A 259 7.32 -28.84 -9.64
C PRO A 259 7.88 -29.78 -10.72
N GLN A 260 7.27 -29.76 -11.92
CA GLN A 260 7.80 -30.49 -13.09
C GLN A 260 7.71 -29.58 -14.33
N ILE A 261 8.50 -29.92 -15.34
CA ILE A 261 8.55 -29.14 -16.56
C ILE A 261 7.27 -29.37 -17.39
N TRP A 262 6.50 -28.31 -17.60
CA TRP A 262 5.31 -28.33 -18.46
C TRP A 262 5.70 -28.21 -19.92
N GLN A 263 6.64 -27.27 -20.21
CA GLN A 263 7.14 -27.08 -21.56
C GLN A 263 8.57 -26.56 -21.56
N ASP A 264 9.42 -27.19 -22.35
CA ASP A 264 10.76 -26.74 -22.67
C ASP A 264 10.87 -26.69 -24.21
N VAL A 265 11.03 -25.51 -24.77
CA VAL A 265 11.17 -25.33 -26.22
C VAL A 265 12.55 -24.79 -26.60
N GLY A 266 13.51 -24.84 -25.66
CA GLY A 266 14.86 -24.38 -25.88
C GLY A 266 15.02 -22.88 -26.00
N MET A 267 14.00 -22.10 -25.65
CA MET A 267 14.01 -20.64 -25.69
C MET A 267 13.10 -20.08 -24.60
N SER A 268 13.30 -18.80 -24.29
CA SER A 268 12.54 -18.15 -23.22
C SER A 268 11.07 -17.97 -23.59
N ARG A 269 10.18 -18.53 -22.77
CA ARG A 269 8.73 -18.32 -22.82
C ARG A 269 8.24 -18.10 -21.40
N ILE A 270 7.59 -16.96 -21.19
CA ILE A 270 7.12 -16.52 -19.87
C ILE A 270 5.62 -16.17 -19.92
N ASP A 271 5.04 -15.87 -18.78
CA ASP A 271 3.70 -15.27 -18.66
C ASP A 271 2.64 -16.06 -19.42
N SER A 272 2.30 -17.25 -18.90
CA SER A 272 1.25 -18.08 -19.55
C SER A 272 -0.10 -17.90 -18.83
N THR A 273 -1.16 -17.67 -19.60
CA THR A 273 -2.55 -17.69 -19.13
C THR A 273 -3.35 -18.75 -19.88
N VAL A 274 -4.36 -19.33 -19.23
CA VAL A 274 -5.15 -20.42 -19.82
C VAL A 274 -6.65 -20.14 -19.69
N ILE A 275 -7.38 -20.40 -20.77
CA ILE A 275 -8.84 -20.39 -20.78
C ILE A 275 -9.35 -21.69 -21.44
N LYS A 276 -10.47 -22.20 -20.99
CA LYS A 276 -11.11 -23.38 -21.61
C LYS A 276 -12.39 -22.97 -22.32
N GLU A 277 -12.54 -23.41 -23.55
CA GLU A 277 -13.81 -23.28 -24.34
C GLU A 277 -14.19 -24.66 -24.88
N GLY A 278 -15.35 -25.11 -24.44
CA GLY A 278 -15.77 -26.49 -24.71
C GLY A 278 -14.81 -27.49 -24.09
N ASP A 279 -14.28 -28.40 -24.86
CA ASP A 279 -13.29 -29.41 -24.40
C ASP A 279 -11.86 -29.04 -24.74
N THR A 280 -11.62 -27.77 -25.16
CA THR A 280 -10.32 -27.31 -25.60
C THR A 280 -9.75 -26.27 -24.64
N TYR A 281 -8.52 -26.47 -24.22
CA TYR A 281 -7.75 -25.47 -23.49
C TYR A 281 -6.99 -24.61 -24.48
N TYR A 282 -7.03 -23.29 -24.31
CA TYR A 282 -6.26 -22.30 -25.05
C TYR A 282 -5.28 -21.67 -24.09
N ARG A 283 -4.00 -21.65 -24.48
CA ARG A 283 -2.91 -21.10 -23.68
C ARG A 283 -2.27 -19.94 -24.43
N PHE A 284 -2.17 -18.80 -23.78
CA PHE A 284 -1.50 -17.61 -24.31
C PHE A 284 -0.18 -17.44 -23.54
N THR A 285 0.91 -17.25 -24.26
CA THR A 285 2.25 -17.18 -23.66
C THR A 285 3.08 -16.11 -24.34
N LYS A 286 3.87 -15.38 -23.57
CA LYS A 286 4.88 -14.47 -24.11
C LYS A 286 6.05 -15.30 -24.66
N ASP A 287 6.28 -15.25 -25.96
CA ASP A 287 7.42 -15.84 -26.64
C ASP A 287 8.53 -14.76 -26.74
N GLU A 288 9.62 -14.96 -26.04
CA GLU A 288 10.76 -14.01 -26.06
C GLU A 288 11.81 -14.43 -27.08
N GLY A 289 11.75 -15.66 -27.57
CA GLY A 289 12.78 -16.22 -28.43
C GLY A 289 12.63 -15.93 -29.91
N ALA A 290 11.41 -15.64 -30.36
CA ALA A 290 11.08 -15.36 -31.76
C ALA A 290 11.51 -16.45 -32.75
N GLY A 291 11.98 -17.60 -32.30
CA GLY A 291 12.60 -18.61 -33.16
C GLY A 291 11.65 -19.20 -34.17
N GLU A 292 10.54 -19.76 -33.75
CA GLU A 292 9.56 -20.44 -34.60
C GLU A 292 8.50 -19.49 -35.15
N THR A 293 8.18 -18.46 -34.37
CA THR A 293 7.05 -17.56 -34.67
C THR A 293 7.49 -16.32 -35.48
N GLY A 294 8.77 -15.95 -35.40
CA GLY A 294 9.32 -14.79 -36.08
C GLY A 294 9.11 -13.47 -35.35
N CYS A 295 8.61 -13.51 -34.12
CA CYS A 295 8.32 -12.29 -33.34
C CYS A 295 8.42 -12.58 -31.83
N THR A 296 8.84 -11.59 -31.07
CA THR A 296 8.83 -11.62 -29.60
C THR A 296 7.49 -11.05 -29.10
N ASP A 297 6.47 -11.88 -29.05
CA ASP A 297 5.07 -11.45 -28.87
C ASP A 297 4.26 -12.59 -28.21
N ILE A 298 2.96 -12.39 -28.03
CA ILE A 298 2.08 -13.41 -27.51
C ILE A 298 1.77 -14.45 -28.59
N ILE A 299 1.88 -15.72 -28.21
CA ILE A 299 1.39 -16.84 -29.03
C ILE A 299 0.16 -17.43 -28.38
N GLU A 300 -0.70 -18.06 -29.20
CA GLU A 300 -1.86 -18.83 -28.77
C GLU A 300 -1.68 -20.29 -29.18
N GLU A 301 -1.79 -21.20 -28.23
CA GLU A 301 -1.69 -22.64 -28.44
C GLU A 301 -2.95 -23.32 -27.90
N LYS A 302 -3.28 -24.54 -28.39
CA LYS A 302 -4.43 -25.27 -27.88
C LYS A 302 -4.08 -26.73 -27.64
N SER A 303 -4.82 -27.35 -26.69
CA SER A 303 -4.73 -28.78 -26.35
C SER A 303 -6.06 -29.26 -25.77
N THR A 304 -6.28 -30.56 -25.77
CA THR A 304 -7.45 -31.18 -25.10
C THR A 304 -7.11 -31.56 -23.65
N SER A 305 -5.87 -31.37 -23.22
CA SER A 305 -5.46 -31.65 -21.83
C SER A 305 -4.63 -30.47 -21.28
N LEU A 306 -5.01 -29.96 -20.10
CA LEU A 306 -4.28 -28.89 -19.44
C LEU A 306 -2.82 -29.26 -19.17
N ARG A 307 -2.59 -30.49 -18.70
CA ARG A 307 -1.26 -30.95 -18.29
C ARG A 307 -0.45 -31.60 -19.43
N ALA A 308 -0.94 -31.48 -20.66
CA ALA A 308 -0.23 -31.98 -21.84
C ALA A 308 1.16 -31.35 -21.94
N THR A 309 2.16 -32.19 -22.24
CA THR A 309 3.53 -31.72 -22.45
C THR A 309 3.66 -31.07 -23.83
N ALA A 310 4.82 -30.49 -24.14
CA ALA A 310 5.06 -29.60 -25.29
C ALA A 310 4.47 -30.09 -26.60
N ASP A 311 4.68 -31.35 -26.94
CA ASP A 311 4.27 -31.92 -28.23
C ASP A 311 2.76 -32.07 -28.43
N SER A 312 1.99 -31.85 -27.36
CA SER A 312 0.54 -31.99 -27.37
C SER A 312 -0.20 -30.65 -27.42
N TRP A 313 0.55 -29.56 -27.51
CA TRP A 313 -0.01 -28.21 -27.72
C TRP A 313 0.27 -27.79 -29.16
N SER A 314 -0.78 -27.40 -29.88
CA SER A 314 -0.66 -26.97 -31.28
C SER A 314 -0.88 -25.47 -31.41
N LEU A 315 -0.07 -24.81 -32.19
CA LEU A 315 -0.15 -23.37 -32.43
C LEU A 315 -1.47 -23.00 -33.10
N VAL A 316 -2.16 -21.99 -32.58
CA VAL A 316 -3.38 -21.41 -33.17
C VAL A 316 -3.04 -20.09 -33.85
N ASP A 317 -2.33 -19.20 -33.13
CA ASP A 317 -1.96 -17.89 -33.66
C ASP A 317 -0.63 -17.46 -33.03
N SER A 318 0.04 -16.50 -33.65
CA SER A 318 1.31 -15.94 -33.18
C SER A 318 1.39 -14.45 -33.54
N CYS A 319 2.30 -13.73 -32.92
CA CYS A 319 2.49 -12.29 -33.16
C CYS A 319 1.17 -11.52 -32.93
N ILE A 320 0.46 -11.90 -31.91
CA ILE A 320 -0.91 -11.40 -31.63
C ILE A 320 -0.90 -9.88 -31.42
N GLY A 321 0.02 -9.39 -30.66
CA GLY A 321 0.20 -7.95 -30.50
C GLY A 321 0.48 -7.24 -31.82
N UNK A 322 1.31 -7.74 -32.35
CA UNK A 322 1.75 -7.22 -33.47
C UNK A 322 0.74 -7.10 -34.45
N LYS A 323 0.01 -8.12 -34.68
CA LYS A 323 -1.15 -8.14 -35.63
C LYS A 323 -2.23 -7.16 -35.19
N ALA A 324 -2.44 -7.00 -33.88
CA ALA A 324 -3.46 -6.09 -33.32
C ALA A 324 -3.00 -4.61 -33.31
N GLY A 325 -1.77 -4.32 -33.77
CA GLY A 325 -1.27 -2.95 -33.86
C GLY A 325 -0.65 -2.44 -32.57
N THR A 326 -0.18 -3.35 -31.69
CA THR A 326 0.58 -2.96 -30.50
C THR A 326 2.08 -2.97 -30.77
N GLN A 327 2.86 -2.45 -29.83
CA GLN A 327 4.30 -2.63 -29.79
C GLN A 327 4.62 -3.90 -28.99
N GLY A 328 5.81 -4.03 -28.42
CA GLY A 328 6.15 -5.23 -27.64
C GLY A 328 5.21 -5.44 -26.48
N VAL A 329 4.60 -6.63 -26.38
CA VAL A 329 3.64 -6.97 -25.32
C VAL A 329 4.08 -8.20 -24.54
N GLU A 330 3.63 -8.26 -23.29
CA GLU A 330 3.83 -9.39 -22.35
C GLU A 330 2.60 -9.50 -21.42
N GLY A 331 2.68 -10.31 -20.40
CA GLY A 331 1.69 -10.36 -19.31
C GLY A 331 0.25 -10.56 -19.77
N PRO A 332 -0.06 -11.60 -20.59
CA PRO A 332 -1.44 -11.78 -21.04
C PRO A 332 -2.36 -12.28 -19.92
N THR A 333 -3.61 -11.81 -19.90
CA THR A 333 -4.68 -12.45 -19.14
C THR A 333 -5.87 -12.66 -20.06
N ALA A 334 -6.37 -13.91 -20.12
CA ALA A 334 -7.45 -14.29 -21.01
C ALA A 334 -8.74 -14.57 -20.23
N PHE A 335 -9.85 -14.04 -20.70
CA PHE A 335 -11.18 -14.34 -20.13
C PHE A 335 -12.28 -14.19 -21.16
N LYS A 336 -13.42 -14.82 -20.88
CA LYS A 336 -14.63 -14.71 -21.74
C LYS A 336 -15.57 -13.71 -21.08
N SER A 337 -16.26 -12.92 -21.92
CA SER A 337 -17.27 -11.99 -21.42
C SER A 337 -18.38 -12.74 -20.68
N ASN A 338 -18.89 -12.11 -19.63
CA ASN A 338 -20.09 -12.58 -18.95
C ASN A 338 -21.31 -12.58 -19.90
N PRO A 339 -22.26 -13.44 -19.66
CA PRO A 339 -23.54 -13.31 -20.39
C PRO A 339 -24.13 -11.91 -20.13
N GLY A 340 -24.54 -11.24 -21.22
CA GLY A 340 -25.12 -9.90 -21.12
C GLY A 340 -24.14 -8.76 -20.95
N ASP A 341 -22.82 -8.99 -21.15
CA ASP A 341 -21.82 -7.91 -21.19
C ASP A 341 -22.24 -6.88 -22.24
N VAL A 342 -22.12 -5.59 -21.90
CA VAL A 342 -22.57 -4.48 -22.76
C VAL A 342 -21.82 -4.44 -24.10
N ASN A 343 -20.64 -5.06 -24.17
CA ASN A 343 -19.82 -5.13 -25.39
C ASN A 343 -20.14 -6.39 -26.22
N GLY A 344 -21.09 -7.23 -25.74
CA GLY A 344 -21.51 -8.48 -26.40
C GLY A 344 -20.55 -9.63 -26.12
N ASP A 345 -20.83 -10.78 -26.72
CA ASP A 345 -20.05 -12.00 -26.50
C ASP A 345 -18.67 -11.87 -27.16
N ASN A 346 -17.63 -11.84 -26.32
CA ASN A 346 -16.25 -11.72 -26.74
C ASN A 346 -15.37 -12.62 -25.90
N PHE A 347 -14.22 -13.00 -26.45
CA PHE A 347 -13.05 -13.40 -25.72
C PHE A 347 -12.16 -12.19 -25.62
N TYR A 348 -11.61 -11.95 -24.44
CA TYR A 348 -10.68 -10.86 -24.17
C TYR A 348 -9.31 -11.42 -23.86
N LEU A 349 -8.29 -10.69 -24.32
CA LEU A 349 -6.89 -10.94 -24.00
C LEU A 349 -6.28 -9.58 -23.65
N PHE A 350 -6.12 -9.29 -22.36
CA PHE A 350 -5.47 -8.06 -21.95
C PHE A 350 -3.97 -8.32 -21.93
N VAL A 351 -3.18 -7.40 -22.47
CA VAL A 351 -1.73 -7.54 -22.62
C VAL A 351 -1.00 -6.27 -22.17
N ASP A 352 0.22 -6.39 -21.67
CA ASP A 352 1.05 -5.28 -21.18
C ASP A 352 1.97 -4.79 -22.28
N GLU A 353 1.65 -3.66 -22.90
CA GLU A 353 2.54 -2.98 -23.84
C GLU A 353 3.58 -2.21 -23.03
N TYR A 354 4.59 -2.94 -22.54
CA TYR A 354 5.51 -2.49 -21.48
C TYR A 354 6.39 -1.28 -21.87
N GLY A 355 6.60 -1.06 -23.15
CA GLY A 355 7.34 0.11 -23.65
C GLY A 355 6.46 1.21 -24.22
N GLY A 356 5.13 1.09 -24.07
CA GLY A 356 4.17 1.96 -24.73
C GLY A 356 3.01 2.42 -23.85
N ARG A 357 1.79 1.97 -24.20
CA ARG A 357 0.54 2.45 -23.56
C ARG A 357 0.21 1.78 -22.24
N GLY A 358 0.99 0.76 -21.80
CA GLY A 358 0.66 -0.04 -20.64
C GLY A 358 -0.33 -1.14 -21.01
N TYR A 359 -1.19 -1.55 -20.06
CA TYR A 359 -2.11 -2.67 -20.27
C TYR A 359 -3.18 -2.29 -21.28
N ILE A 360 -3.42 -3.18 -22.25
CA ILE A 360 -4.31 -2.95 -23.40
C ILE A 360 -5.25 -4.15 -23.56
N PRO A 361 -6.56 -3.93 -23.71
CA PRO A 361 -7.48 -5.03 -24.04
C PRO A 361 -7.40 -5.36 -25.52
N LEU A 362 -7.33 -6.64 -25.85
CA LEU A 362 -7.61 -7.19 -27.18
C LEU A 362 -8.89 -8.01 -27.10
N GLN A 363 -9.61 -8.13 -28.21
CA GLN A 363 -10.85 -8.90 -28.25
C GLN A 363 -10.98 -9.69 -29.54
N THR A 364 -11.67 -10.83 -29.46
CA THR A 364 -12.06 -11.62 -30.62
C THR A 364 -13.44 -12.32 -30.37
N LYS A 365 -14.16 -12.61 -31.42
CA LYS A 365 -15.43 -13.37 -31.34
C LYS A 365 -15.20 -14.88 -31.32
N ASN A 366 -14.03 -15.35 -31.75
CA ASN A 366 -13.77 -16.77 -31.94
C ASN A 366 -12.34 -17.11 -31.56
N ILE A 367 -12.17 -17.75 -30.43
CA ILE A 367 -10.88 -18.13 -29.90
C ILE A 367 -10.22 -19.28 -30.70
N ALA A 368 -11.02 -20.09 -31.41
CA ALA A 368 -10.49 -21.22 -32.19
C ALA A 368 -9.89 -20.78 -33.53
N SER A 369 -10.25 -19.61 -34.01
CA SER A 369 -9.73 -18.97 -35.23
C SER A 369 -9.80 -17.45 -35.03
N PRO A 370 -8.89 -16.92 -34.23
CA PRO A 370 -9.04 -15.54 -33.76
C PRO A 370 -8.67 -14.48 -34.79
N ASN A 371 -9.24 -13.30 -34.58
CA ASN A 371 -8.82 -12.04 -35.18
C ASN A 371 -8.78 -11.02 -34.05
N TRP A 372 -7.65 -11.01 -33.33
CA TRP A 372 -7.48 -10.15 -32.16
C TRP A 372 -7.37 -8.69 -32.56
N THR A 373 -8.18 -7.82 -31.98
CA THR A 373 -8.21 -6.38 -32.27
C THR A 373 -8.33 -5.58 -30.98
N VAL A 374 -7.77 -4.37 -30.97
CA VAL A 374 -7.96 -3.43 -29.86
C VAL A 374 -9.38 -2.85 -29.98
N PRO A 375 -10.21 -2.87 -28.93
CA PRO A 375 -11.54 -2.24 -28.97
C PRO A 375 -11.46 -0.74 -29.29
N ALA A 376 -12.47 -0.21 -29.96
CA ALA A 376 -12.51 1.20 -30.35
C ALA A 376 -12.48 2.17 -29.16
N SER A 377 -12.97 1.74 -28.00
CA SER A 377 -12.92 2.51 -26.77
C SER A 377 -12.84 1.57 -25.58
N TYR A 378 -12.09 2.00 -24.56
CA TYR A 378 -11.98 1.31 -23.28
C TYR A 378 -11.47 2.27 -22.23
N LYS A 379 -11.69 1.95 -20.96
CA LYS A 379 -11.18 2.71 -19.83
C LYS A 379 -10.67 1.74 -18.78
N LEU A 380 -9.38 1.47 -18.79
CA LEU A 380 -8.73 0.68 -17.74
C LEU A 380 -8.31 1.58 -16.57
N PRO A 381 -7.92 1.02 -15.41
CA PRO A 381 -7.29 1.80 -14.35
C PRO A 381 -6.03 2.48 -14.85
N PRO A 382 -5.56 3.55 -14.20
CA PRO A 382 -4.27 4.15 -14.59
C PRO A 382 -3.11 3.18 -14.34
N SER A 383 -2.28 2.97 -15.38
CA SER A 383 -1.02 2.24 -15.33
C SER A 383 -1.10 0.80 -14.78
N PRO A 384 -2.12 0.00 -15.09
CA PRO A 384 -2.08 -1.40 -14.66
C PRO A 384 -1.00 -2.13 -15.46
N ARG A 385 -0.30 -3.04 -14.76
CA ARG A 385 0.66 -3.97 -15.37
C ARG A 385 0.09 -5.38 -15.17
N HIS A 386 0.71 -6.35 -15.76
CA HIS A 386 0.33 -7.77 -15.77
C HIS A 386 -0.55 -8.15 -14.56
N GLY A 387 -1.78 -8.56 -14.80
CA GLY A 387 -2.76 -8.88 -13.76
C GLY A 387 -3.83 -9.83 -14.29
N THR A 388 -4.90 -10.03 -13.53
CA THR A 388 -5.95 -11.01 -13.86
C THR A 388 -7.34 -10.39 -13.70
N VAL A 389 -8.21 -10.69 -14.66
CA VAL A 389 -9.64 -10.35 -14.61
C VAL A 389 -10.46 -11.57 -14.19
N LEU A 390 -11.27 -11.38 -13.14
CA LEU A 390 -12.14 -12.42 -12.60
C LEU A 390 -13.62 -12.04 -12.79
N PRO A 391 -14.45 -12.86 -13.45
CA PRO A 391 -15.91 -12.65 -13.44
C PRO A 391 -16.47 -12.74 -12.02
N ILE A 392 -17.35 -11.79 -11.68
CA ILE A 392 -17.99 -11.72 -10.35
C ILE A 392 -19.48 -11.53 -10.46
N THR A 393 -20.21 -11.94 -9.42
CA THR A 393 -21.67 -11.79 -9.38
C THR A 393 -22.07 -10.34 -9.12
N ALA A 394 -23.33 -10.00 -9.40
CA ALA A 394 -23.88 -8.68 -9.10
C ALA A 394 -23.73 -8.34 -7.60
N ALA A 395 -23.90 -9.31 -6.71
CA ALA A 395 -23.78 -9.11 -5.27
C ALA A 395 -22.32 -8.79 -4.86
N GLU A 396 -21.37 -9.50 -5.45
CA GLU A 396 -19.94 -9.25 -5.20
C GLU A 396 -19.52 -7.87 -5.76
N LEU A 397 -19.97 -7.54 -6.97
CA LEU A 397 -19.71 -6.22 -7.57
C LEU A 397 -20.28 -5.11 -6.69
N ALA A 398 -21.54 -5.26 -6.26
CA ALA A 398 -22.18 -4.30 -5.35
C ALA A 398 -21.42 -4.20 -4.02
N SER A 399 -20.96 -5.33 -3.47
CA SER A 399 -20.18 -5.35 -2.24
C SER A 399 -18.85 -4.62 -2.39
N LEU A 400 -18.11 -4.87 -3.49
CA LEU A 400 -16.83 -4.21 -3.76
C LEU A 400 -17.00 -2.70 -3.95
N THR A 401 -17.97 -2.30 -4.76
CA THR A 401 -18.24 -0.89 -5.07
C THR A 401 -18.92 -0.17 -3.91
N ALA A 402 -19.76 -0.85 -3.10
CA ALA A 402 -20.35 -0.28 -1.89
C ALA A 402 -19.31 0.04 -0.82
N ALA A 403 -18.26 -0.75 -0.73
CA ALA A 403 -17.13 -0.45 0.17
C ALA A 403 -16.42 0.83 -0.30
N ASP A 404 -16.31 1.05 -1.61
CA ASP A 404 -15.73 2.29 -2.16
C ASP A 404 -16.73 3.44 -2.16
N THR A 405 -18.01 3.19 -2.44
CA THR A 405 -19.06 4.22 -2.31
C THR A 405 -19.30 4.55 -0.83
N ALA A 406 -19.17 3.59 0.08
CA ALA A 406 -19.20 3.85 1.52
C ALA A 406 -17.96 4.65 1.95
N LYS A 407 -16.79 4.39 1.37
CA LYS A 407 -15.60 5.23 1.56
C LYS A 407 -15.79 6.60 0.89
N THR A 408 -16.45 6.68 -0.26
CA THR A 408 -16.73 7.94 -0.98
C THR A 408 -17.89 8.70 -0.33
N SER A 409 -18.91 8.01 0.17
CA SER A 409 -20.00 8.62 0.93
C SER A 409 -19.61 8.83 2.41
N SER A 410 -18.64 8.08 2.94
CA SER A 410 -18.08 8.37 4.28
C SER A 410 -17.10 9.54 4.23
N ILE A 411 -16.59 9.92 3.07
CA ILE A 411 -15.95 11.22 2.85
C ILE A 411 -17.01 12.34 2.98
N ALA A 412 -18.27 12.04 2.59
CA ALA A 412 -19.40 12.97 2.78
C ALA A 412 -20.11 12.80 4.14
N SER A 413 -19.91 11.70 4.86
CA SER A 413 -20.61 11.41 6.12
C SER A 413 -19.69 10.99 7.28
N ARG A 414 -18.36 11.25 7.19
CA ARG A 414 -17.48 11.05 8.34
C ARG A 414 -17.76 12.09 9.40
N ALA A 415 -18.70 11.78 10.24
CA ALA A 415 -18.96 12.52 11.47
C ALA A 415 -17.99 12.12 12.60
N SER A 416 -17.15 11.10 12.38
CA SER A 416 -16.04 10.74 13.26
C SER A 416 -14.74 10.84 12.47
N GLY A 417 -13.79 11.58 12.98
CA GLY A 417 -12.49 11.80 12.35
C GLY A 417 -11.74 10.49 12.08
N GLY A 418 -11.01 10.47 11.00
CA GLY A 418 -10.07 9.41 10.69
C GLY A 418 -8.76 10.03 10.21
N SER A 419 -7.67 9.34 10.39
CA SER A 419 -6.35 9.78 9.99
C SER A 419 -5.92 9.06 8.72
N PRO A 420 -5.31 9.74 7.74
CA PRO A 420 -4.90 11.15 7.74
C PRO A 420 -6.09 12.12 7.54
N VAL A 421 -5.93 13.35 8.06
CA VAL A 421 -6.99 14.36 7.94
C VAL A 421 -6.97 15.08 6.58
N LEU A 422 -5.83 15.11 5.91
CA LEU A 422 -5.68 15.68 4.57
C LEU A 422 -5.51 14.54 3.56
N LYS A 423 -6.19 14.62 2.43
CA LYS A 423 -6.10 13.58 1.39
C LYS A 423 -4.83 13.79 0.55
N GLY A 424 -3.95 12.80 0.55
CA GLY A 424 -2.67 12.83 -0.18
C GLY A 424 -1.47 12.97 0.73
N TYR A 425 -0.30 13.17 0.15
CA TYR A 425 0.94 13.32 0.91
C TYR A 425 1.17 14.79 1.23
N PHE A 426 1.18 15.09 2.52
CA PHE A 426 1.42 16.42 3.06
C PHE A 426 2.21 16.29 4.36
N ALA A 427 3.06 17.28 4.62
CA ALA A 427 3.94 17.26 5.79
C ALA A 427 4.02 18.66 6.39
N ASP A 428 4.65 18.76 7.57
CA ASP A 428 4.98 20.03 8.21
C ASP A 428 3.75 20.95 8.32
N PRO A 429 2.64 20.46 8.92
CA PRO A 429 1.40 21.22 8.93
C PRO A 429 1.46 22.39 9.89
N ASN A 430 0.93 23.55 9.45
CA ASN A 430 0.63 24.68 10.30
C ASN A 430 -0.89 24.80 10.39
N ILE A 431 -1.44 24.58 11.60
CA ILE A 431 -2.89 24.65 11.83
C ILE A 431 -3.24 26.01 12.46
N ALA A 432 -4.30 26.66 11.97
CA ALA A 432 -4.74 27.98 12.43
C ALA A 432 -6.26 28.07 12.46
N VAL A 433 -6.78 29.07 13.18
CA VAL A 433 -8.21 29.35 13.23
C VAL A 433 -8.45 30.83 12.88
N PHE A 434 -9.20 31.07 11.80
CA PHE A 434 -9.62 32.41 11.39
C PHE A 434 -11.13 32.40 11.14
N ASN A 435 -11.85 33.39 11.66
CA ASN A 435 -13.28 33.60 11.38
C ASN A 435 -14.10 32.31 11.56
N LYS A 436 -13.86 31.59 12.65
CA LYS A 436 -14.55 30.33 13.03
C LYS A 436 -14.32 29.15 12.07
N THR A 437 -13.30 29.25 11.22
CA THR A 437 -12.90 28.18 10.31
C THR A 437 -11.48 27.76 10.65
N TYR A 438 -11.25 26.44 10.69
CA TYR A 438 -9.93 25.87 10.85
C TYR A 438 -9.23 25.84 9.48
N TYR A 439 -7.95 26.09 9.47
CA TYR A 439 -7.10 26.03 8.27
C TYR A 439 -5.87 25.19 8.57
N ILE A 440 -5.42 24.43 7.56
CA ILE A 440 -4.10 23.81 7.57
C ILE A 440 -3.38 24.21 6.28
N TYR A 441 -2.12 24.57 6.45
CA TYR A 441 -1.17 24.83 5.38
C TYR A 441 -0.02 23.86 5.58
N ALA A 442 0.46 23.23 4.51
CA ALA A 442 1.42 22.13 4.66
C ALA A 442 2.34 22.05 3.45
N THR A 443 3.51 21.46 3.67
CA THR A 443 4.41 21.04 2.59
C THR A 443 3.67 20.03 1.71
N THR A 444 3.70 20.22 0.40
CA THR A 444 3.20 19.21 -0.55
C THR A 444 4.30 18.16 -0.72
N ASP A 445 4.01 16.94 -0.32
CA ASP A 445 4.98 15.84 -0.23
C ASP A 445 4.77 14.79 -1.33
N GLY A 446 5.59 13.74 -1.36
CA GLY A 446 5.54 12.70 -2.38
C GLY A 446 6.48 12.96 -3.56
N PHE A 447 7.51 13.79 -3.37
CA PHE A 447 8.47 14.14 -4.42
C PHE A 447 9.90 13.77 -3.98
N PRO A 448 10.74 13.23 -4.90
CA PRO A 448 12.13 12.96 -4.58
C PRO A 448 12.86 14.22 -4.07
N GLY A 449 13.67 14.04 -2.99
CA GLY A 449 14.42 15.14 -2.39
C GLY A 449 13.53 16.24 -1.81
N TRP A 450 12.29 15.85 -1.42
CA TRP A 450 11.28 16.79 -0.89
C TRP A 450 11.04 17.96 -1.85
N GLY A 451 11.03 17.67 -3.17
CA GLY A 451 11.04 18.68 -4.23
C GLY A 451 9.70 19.34 -4.56
N GLY A 452 8.73 19.30 -3.67
CA GLY A 452 7.43 19.95 -3.89
C GLY A 452 7.54 21.45 -4.19
N GLN A 453 6.65 21.97 -5.04
CA GLN A 453 6.73 23.35 -5.51
C GLN A 453 5.53 24.21 -5.13
N ALA A 454 4.52 23.68 -4.44
CA ALA A 454 3.22 24.36 -4.34
C ALA A 454 2.65 24.32 -2.94
N PHE A 455 1.97 25.43 -2.56
CA PHE A 455 1.18 25.49 -1.32
C PHE A 455 -0.30 25.61 -1.62
N TYR A 456 -1.10 24.85 -0.86
CA TYR A 456 -2.56 24.88 -0.90
C TYR A 456 -3.11 25.25 0.48
N ALA A 457 -4.30 25.85 0.49
CA ALA A 457 -5.04 26.06 1.73
C ALA A 457 -6.05 24.92 1.92
N TRP A 458 -6.05 24.32 3.09
CA TRP A 458 -7.08 23.38 3.50
C TRP A 458 -7.95 24.07 4.55
N SER A 459 -9.27 23.94 4.45
CA SER A 459 -10.20 24.56 5.39
C SER A 459 -11.19 23.54 5.93
N SER A 460 -11.60 23.71 7.19
CA SER A 460 -12.58 22.83 7.83
C SER A 460 -13.46 23.61 8.79
N PRO A 461 -14.77 23.32 8.83
CA PRO A 461 -15.65 23.91 9.86
C PRO A 461 -15.51 23.22 11.21
N ASN A 462 -14.84 22.05 11.32
CA ASN A 462 -14.97 21.20 12.50
C ASN A 462 -13.79 20.25 12.78
N LEU A 463 -12.60 20.47 12.20
CA LEU A 463 -11.38 19.64 12.34
C LEU A 463 -11.44 18.27 11.64
N VAL A 464 -12.58 17.91 11.06
CA VAL A 464 -12.77 16.59 10.44
C VAL A 464 -13.00 16.70 8.94
N ASN A 465 -13.88 17.60 8.54
CA ASN A 465 -14.27 17.76 7.14
C ASN A 465 -13.38 18.80 6.45
N TRP A 466 -12.28 18.33 5.84
CA TRP A 466 -11.27 19.22 5.23
C TRP A 466 -11.50 19.34 3.72
N THR A 467 -11.45 20.56 3.21
CA THR A 467 -11.56 20.90 1.79
C THR A 467 -10.31 21.64 1.35
N ARG A 468 -9.66 21.16 0.30
CA ARG A 468 -8.48 21.82 -0.29
C ARG A 468 -8.88 22.87 -1.31
N SER A 469 -8.13 23.98 -1.37
CA SER A 469 -8.28 24.95 -2.45
C SER A 469 -8.05 24.26 -3.80
N GLU A 470 -8.82 24.65 -4.80
CA GLU A 470 -8.77 24.04 -6.13
C GLU A 470 -7.38 24.18 -6.77
N LYS A 471 -6.78 25.34 -6.59
CA LYS A 471 -5.45 25.66 -7.16
C LYS A 471 -4.48 26.03 -6.04
N PRO A 472 -3.18 25.83 -6.27
CA PRO A 472 -2.20 26.34 -5.31
C PRO A 472 -2.23 27.88 -5.33
N PHE A 473 -2.04 28.46 -4.15
CA PHE A 473 -1.97 29.92 -4.06
C PHE A 473 -0.53 30.44 -4.23
N LEU A 474 0.47 29.61 -3.95
CA LEU A 474 1.87 29.89 -4.26
C LEU A 474 2.49 28.71 -5.01
N THR A 475 3.29 29.01 -6.03
CA THR A 475 4.06 28.04 -6.80
C THR A 475 5.50 28.55 -6.93
N LEU A 476 6.43 27.81 -6.35
CA LEU A 476 7.86 28.11 -6.30
C LEU A 476 8.55 27.49 -7.53
N ASN A 477 8.44 28.14 -8.67
CA ASN A 477 8.99 27.67 -9.95
C ASN A 477 9.67 28.83 -10.70
N GLY A 478 10.33 29.69 -9.95
CA GLY A 478 11.01 30.87 -10.50
C GLY A 478 10.04 31.74 -11.30
N THR A 479 10.43 32.16 -12.46
CA THR A 479 9.64 33.01 -13.36
C THR A 479 8.41 32.30 -13.95
N HIS A 480 8.33 30.98 -13.82
CA HIS A 480 7.16 30.18 -14.26
C HIS A 480 6.12 29.98 -13.15
N GLY A 481 6.45 30.46 -11.94
CA GLY A 481 5.54 30.45 -10.79
C GLY A 481 5.14 31.86 -10.38
N ASN A 482 4.72 32.00 -9.13
CA ASN A 482 4.39 33.32 -8.56
C ASN A 482 5.28 33.69 -7.36
N VAL A 483 6.42 33.00 -7.19
CA VAL A 483 7.47 33.33 -6.23
C VAL A 483 8.79 33.41 -7.00
N PRO A 484 9.14 34.57 -7.56
CA PRO A 484 10.22 34.65 -8.56
C PRO A 484 11.62 34.30 -8.05
N TRP A 485 11.86 34.37 -6.74
CA TRP A 485 13.17 34.08 -6.14
C TRP A 485 13.34 32.61 -5.72
N ALA A 486 12.31 31.76 -5.86
CA ALA A 486 12.38 30.37 -5.38
C ALA A 486 12.05 29.37 -6.50
N THR A 487 12.77 28.26 -6.55
CA THR A 487 12.66 27.25 -7.62
C THR A 487 12.32 25.86 -7.11
N GLY A 488 11.63 25.75 -5.97
CA GLY A 488 11.22 24.46 -5.39
C GLY A 488 11.39 24.43 -3.90
N ASN A 489 11.23 23.24 -3.34
CA ASN A 489 11.30 22.99 -1.90
C ASN A 489 10.37 23.96 -1.15
N ALA A 490 9.08 23.92 -1.53
CA ALA A 490 8.01 24.68 -0.87
C ALA A 490 7.72 24.01 0.47
N TRP A 491 8.44 24.43 1.53
CA TRP A 491 8.50 23.71 2.80
C TRP A 491 7.94 24.52 3.97
N ALA A 492 7.37 23.79 4.92
CA ALA A 492 7.10 24.18 6.30
C ALA A 492 6.58 25.62 6.45
N PRO A 493 5.34 25.84 6.01
CA PRO A 493 4.75 27.17 6.06
C PRO A 493 4.16 27.48 7.43
N THR A 494 4.03 28.79 7.72
CA THR A 494 3.23 29.28 8.85
C THR A 494 2.43 30.50 8.38
N ILE A 495 1.34 30.82 9.09
CA ILE A 495 0.48 31.95 8.74
C ILE A 495 0.05 32.69 10.01
N ILE A 496 -0.01 34.01 9.92
CA ILE A 496 -0.52 34.84 11.01
C ILE A 496 -1.33 36.03 10.44
N GLU A 497 -2.34 36.44 11.18
CA GLU A 497 -3.17 37.60 10.80
C GLU A 497 -2.70 38.85 11.57
N ARG A 498 -2.66 39.98 10.85
CA ARG A 498 -2.48 41.30 11.48
C ARG A 498 -3.27 42.35 10.70
N HIS A 499 -4.21 43.03 11.39
CA HIS A 499 -5.00 44.13 10.84
C HIS A 499 -5.74 43.76 9.54
N GLY A 500 -6.31 42.54 9.51
CA GLY A 500 -7.09 42.08 8.36
C GLY A 500 -6.25 41.59 7.19
N LYS A 501 -4.92 41.53 7.35
CA LYS A 501 -4.03 40.96 6.36
C LYS A 501 -3.46 39.65 6.89
N TYR A 502 -3.22 38.73 5.99
CA TYR A 502 -2.66 37.40 6.29
C TYR A 502 -1.23 37.33 5.77
N TYR A 503 -0.30 37.04 6.62
CA TYR A 503 1.13 36.94 6.31
C TYR A 503 1.53 35.46 6.35
N PHE A 504 1.94 34.94 5.20
CA PHE A 504 2.26 33.54 5.00
C PHE A 504 3.78 33.42 4.81
N TYR A 505 4.47 32.83 5.80
CA TYR A 505 5.93 32.63 5.75
C TYR A 505 6.19 31.21 5.30
N PHE A 506 7.24 31.01 4.49
CA PHE A 506 7.54 29.72 3.90
C PHE A 506 9.00 29.61 3.48
N SER A 507 9.51 28.38 3.42
CA SER A 507 10.87 28.09 2.97
C SER A 507 10.88 27.75 1.48
N GLY A 508 11.97 28.07 0.79
CA GLY A 508 12.13 27.73 -0.62
C GLY A 508 13.60 27.74 -1.05
N GLN A 509 13.92 26.92 -2.04
CA GLN A 509 15.25 26.89 -2.66
C GLN A 509 15.47 28.18 -3.43
N ASN A 510 16.49 28.92 -3.04
CA ASN A 510 16.82 30.20 -3.68
C ASN A 510 18.06 30.01 -4.54
N PRO A 511 17.93 29.96 -5.86
CA PRO A 511 19.07 29.69 -6.74
C PRO A 511 20.12 30.81 -6.75
N THR A 512 19.75 32.03 -6.40
CA THR A 512 20.73 33.15 -6.31
C THR A 512 21.79 32.89 -5.25
N TYR A 513 21.40 32.26 -4.14
CA TYR A 513 22.30 31.99 -3.01
C TYR A 513 22.65 30.50 -2.87
N ASP A 514 22.05 29.67 -3.72
CA ASP A 514 22.17 28.19 -3.70
C ASP A 514 21.92 27.60 -2.32
N ARG A 515 20.81 28.02 -1.68
CA ARG A 515 20.44 27.57 -0.33
C ARG A 515 18.96 27.79 -0.07
N LYS A 516 18.47 27.22 1.02
CA LYS A 516 17.11 27.48 1.49
C LYS A 516 17.05 28.86 2.15
N THR A 517 15.99 29.61 1.82
CA THR A 517 15.71 30.93 2.37
C THR A 517 14.24 31.00 2.76
N ILE A 518 13.91 31.95 3.66
CA ILE A 518 12.53 32.14 4.10
C ILE A 518 11.98 33.41 3.48
N GLY A 519 10.81 33.31 2.89
CA GLY A 519 10.09 34.45 2.33
C GLY A 519 8.72 34.64 2.96
N VAL A 520 8.04 35.71 2.54
CA VAL A 520 6.69 36.02 3.00
C VAL A 520 5.81 36.43 1.83
N ALA A 521 4.54 36.01 1.88
CA ALA A 521 3.49 36.42 0.96
C ALA A 521 2.30 36.98 1.74
N ILE A 522 1.56 37.90 1.14
CA ILE A 522 0.50 38.65 1.82
C ILE A 522 -0.83 38.49 1.07
N ALA A 523 -1.92 38.35 1.80
CA ALA A 523 -3.28 38.27 1.24
C ALA A 523 -4.29 38.97 2.14
N ASP A 524 -5.49 39.23 1.56
CA ASP A 524 -6.63 39.76 2.29
C ASP A 524 -7.56 38.66 2.82
N SER A 525 -7.22 37.40 2.54
CA SER A 525 -8.00 36.22 2.93
C SER A 525 -7.07 35.09 3.33
N PRO A 526 -7.47 34.24 4.27
CA PRO A 526 -6.63 33.07 4.64
C PRO A 526 -6.45 32.05 3.51
N THR A 527 -7.28 32.12 2.46
CA THR A 527 -7.14 31.26 1.28
C THR A 527 -6.49 31.97 0.08
N GLY A 528 -6.06 33.20 0.29
CA GLY A 528 -5.45 34.00 -0.76
C GLY A 528 -6.46 34.84 -1.60
N PRO A 529 -6.08 35.33 -2.79
CA PRO A 529 -4.78 35.11 -3.43
C PRO A 529 -3.63 35.78 -2.67
N PHE A 530 -2.51 35.07 -2.55
CA PHE A 530 -1.31 35.57 -1.90
C PHE A 530 -0.37 36.22 -2.92
N THR A 531 0.25 37.30 -2.54
CA THR A 531 1.30 37.98 -3.33
C THR A 531 2.63 37.85 -2.57
N ALA A 532 3.56 37.08 -3.12
CA ALA A 532 4.89 36.93 -2.53
C ALA A 532 5.70 38.20 -2.63
N GLN A 533 6.48 38.51 -1.60
CA GLN A 533 7.47 39.60 -1.68
C GLN A 533 8.50 39.27 -2.77
N PRO A 534 9.04 40.27 -3.44
CA PRO A 534 9.95 40.04 -4.57
C PRO A 534 11.28 39.42 -4.22
N THR A 535 11.64 39.42 -2.94
CA THR A 535 12.87 38.80 -2.41
C THR A 535 12.56 38.02 -1.14
N ALA A 536 13.41 37.06 -0.82
CA ALA A 536 13.34 36.36 0.47
C ALA A 536 13.67 37.33 1.62
N MET A 537 13.07 37.07 2.77
CA MET A 537 13.20 37.89 3.97
C MET A 537 14.41 37.49 4.81
N ILE A 538 14.69 36.20 4.88
CA ILE A 538 15.86 35.63 5.58
C ILE A 538 16.69 34.86 4.55
N LEU A 539 17.94 35.28 4.37
CA LEU A 539 18.77 34.80 3.25
C LEU A 539 19.71 33.66 3.65
N ASN A 540 19.69 33.24 4.91
CA ASN A 540 20.58 32.22 5.44
C ASN A 540 22.07 32.60 5.30
N ASN A 541 22.35 33.89 5.42
CA ASN A 541 23.73 34.42 5.48
C ASN A 541 23.94 35.35 6.68
N GLU A 542 22.99 35.39 7.57
CA GLU A 542 23.05 36.13 8.80
C GLU A 542 23.96 35.41 9.80
N ARG A 543 24.68 36.15 10.61
CA ARG A 543 25.71 35.59 11.53
C ARG A 543 25.16 34.55 12.49
N LEU A 544 23.90 34.66 12.88
CA LEU A 544 23.28 33.73 13.82
C LEU A 544 22.84 32.41 13.16
N THR A 545 22.60 32.42 11.85
CA THR A 545 22.09 31.23 11.17
C THR A 545 23.22 30.26 10.90
N THR A 546 23.11 29.06 11.47
CA THR A 546 24.02 27.94 11.21
C THR A 546 23.14 26.77 10.74
N GLY A 547 23.43 26.19 9.60
CA GLY A 547 22.57 25.18 9.01
C GLY A 547 21.66 25.79 7.95
N GLN A 548 20.37 25.44 7.97
CA GLN A 548 19.41 25.94 7.02
C GLN A 548 18.46 26.96 7.65
N ALA A 549 18.07 28.01 6.90
CA ALA A 549 16.99 28.90 7.29
C ALA A 549 15.68 28.33 6.75
N ILE A 550 15.04 27.50 7.57
CA ILE A 550 13.77 26.83 7.23
C ILE A 550 12.86 26.78 8.46
N ASP A 551 11.66 26.27 8.28
CA ASP A 551 10.72 25.88 9.31
C ASP A 551 10.34 27.04 10.22
N SER A 552 9.77 28.08 9.60
CA SER A 552 9.35 29.27 10.33
C SER A 552 8.02 29.05 11.06
N ASP A 553 7.93 29.63 12.28
CA ASP A 553 6.65 29.78 12.99
C ASP A 553 6.46 31.23 13.38
N ALA A 554 5.30 31.79 13.08
CA ALA A 554 4.94 33.19 13.36
C ALA A 554 4.03 33.24 14.59
N PHE A 555 4.43 34.06 15.57
CA PHE A 555 3.79 34.09 16.89
C PHE A 555 3.45 35.54 17.30
N LEU A 556 2.19 35.76 17.70
CA LEU A 556 1.80 37.00 18.39
C LEU A 556 1.92 36.74 19.89
N ASP A 557 2.88 37.41 20.52
CA ASP A 557 3.08 37.29 21.97
C ASP A 557 1.94 38.02 22.72
N PRO A 558 1.09 37.33 23.44
CA PRO A 558 -0.02 37.99 24.14
C PRO A 558 0.42 38.85 25.34
N VAL A 559 1.68 38.70 25.77
CA VAL A 559 2.23 39.47 26.90
C VAL A 559 2.74 40.86 26.43
N SER A 560 3.50 40.88 25.35
CA SER A 560 4.08 42.12 24.83
C SER A 560 3.24 42.77 23.72
N GLY A 561 2.34 42.01 23.09
CA GLY A 561 1.57 42.49 21.93
C GLY A 561 2.40 42.56 20.65
N LYS A 562 3.61 42.02 20.65
CA LYS A 562 4.53 42.05 19.50
C LYS A 562 4.49 40.74 18.72
N TYR A 563 4.86 40.82 17.45
CA TYR A 563 4.94 39.68 16.55
C TYR A 563 6.38 39.17 16.46
N TYR A 564 6.54 37.88 16.50
CA TYR A 564 7.86 37.20 16.44
C TYR A 564 7.84 36.15 15.34
N LEU A 565 9.04 35.87 14.81
CA LEU A 565 9.26 34.72 13.93
C LEU A 565 10.31 33.83 14.58
N LEU A 566 10.03 32.53 14.64
CA LEU A 566 10.95 31.48 15.05
C LEU A 566 11.35 30.71 13.79
N TRP A 567 12.60 30.21 13.73
CA TRP A 567 13.05 29.40 12.59
C TRP A 567 14.33 28.65 12.93
N GLY A 568 14.71 27.71 12.05
CA GLY A 568 16.03 27.13 12.09
C GLY A 568 16.09 25.61 11.97
N ASN A 569 17.26 25.13 11.54
CA ASN A 569 17.59 23.71 11.43
C ASN A 569 18.96 23.55 12.07
N GLY A 570 19.02 22.82 13.19
CA GLY A 570 20.22 22.68 14.02
C GLY A 570 20.47 23.84 14.99
N SER A 571 19.95 25.02 14.70
CA SER A 571 20.07 26.21 15.56
C SER A 571 18.70 26.87 15.70
N PRO A 572 18.08 26.82 16.89
CA PRO A 572 16.75 27.42 17.06
C PRO A 572 16.87 28.93 17.28
N LEU A 573 16.22 29.70 16.42
CA LEU A 573 16.30 31.17 16.41
C LEU A 573 14.94 31.81 16.64
N LEU A 574 14.95 33.01 17.21
CA LEU A 574 13.78 33.83 17.48
C LEU A 574 14.14 35.30 17.25
N ALA A 575 13.26 36.06 16.61
CA ALA A 575 13.40 37.51 16.46
C ALA A 575 12.04 38.20 16.34
N GLU A 576 11.97 39.47 16.76
CA GLU A 576 10.79 40.31 16.58
C GLU A 576 10.63 40.68 15.10
N LEU A 577 9.40 40.58 14.59
CA LEU A 577 9.06 41.07 13.26
C LEU A 577 8.86 42.60 13.35
N ASN A 578 9.35 43.32 12.36
CA ASN A 578 9.05 44.76 12.24
C ASN A 578 7.54 44.97 11.95
N ASP A 579 7.04 46.16 12.14
CA ASP A 579 5.63 46.49 11.95
C ASP A 579 5.10 46.16 10.55
N ASN A 580 5.97 46.13 9.54
CA ASN A 580 5.58 45.74 8.18
C ASN A 580 5.31 44.26 8.00
N MET A 581 5.71 43.44 8.97
CA MET A 581 5.58 41.96 8.95
C MET A 581 6.36 41.29 7.81
N THR A 582 7.18 42.04 7.08
CA THR A 582 7.97 41.53 5.93
C THR A 582 9.47 41.64 6.16
N SER A 583 9.88 42.00 7.37
CA SER A 583 11.30 42.10 7.74
C SER A 583 11.50 41.81 9.20
N ILE A 584 12.70 41.32 9.52
CA ILE A 584 13.13 41.00 10.89
C ILE A 584 13.77 42.22 11.55
N ASN A 585 13.46 42.43 12.81
CA ASN A 585 14.23 43.37 13.67
C ASN A 585 15.48 42.58 14.17
N TRP A 586 16.55 42.64 13.39
CA TRP A 586 17.77 41.88 13.66
C TRP A 586 18.42 42.20 15.00
N SER A 587 18.12 43.36 15.58
CA SER A 587 18.67 43.74 16.90
C SER A 587 18.09 42.88 18.05
N THR A 588 16.95 42.19 17.78
CA THR A 588 16.30 41.33 18.76
C THR A 588 16.59 39.83 18.51
N ALA A 589 17.27 39.54 17.40
CA ALA A 589 17.53 38.15 17.01
C ALA A 589 18.45 37.43 18.02
N GLN A 590 18.04 36.25 18.44
CA GLN A 590 18.80 35.46 19.42
C GLN A 590 18.54 33.97 19.26
N ASN A 591 19.43 33.17 19.83
CA ASN A 591 19.22 31.72 19.93
C ASN A 591 18.27 31.42 21.11
N ILE A 592 17.34 30.50 20.87
CA ILE A 592 16.49 29.94 21.92
C ILE A 592 17.34 28.96 22.70
N THR A 593 17.39 29.10 24.03
CA THR A 593 18.25 28.27 24.86
C THR A 593 17.46 27.35 25.79
N GLY A 594 18.05 26.19 26.12
CA GLY A 594 17.45 25.21 27.01
C GLY A 594 16.70 24.08 26.31
N LEU A 595 16.69 24.08 24.98
CA LEU A 595 16.18 22.95 24.22
C LEU A 595 17.24 21.83 24.15
N VAL A 596 16.81 20.58 24.12
CA VAL A 596 17.69 19.40 24.06
C VAL A 596 17.53 18.73 22.69
N ASP A 597 18.65 18.48 22.02
CA ASP A 597 18.70 17.78 20.73
C ASP A 597 17.80 18.40 19.65
N PHE A 598 17.72 19.73 19.64
CA PHE A 598 16.92 20.46 18.65
C PHE A 598 17.40 20.14 17.22
N ARG A 599 16.45 19.70 16.40
CA ARG A 599 16.71 19.49 14.96
C ARG A 599 16.05 20.58 14.11
N GLU A 600 14.70 20.74 14.23
CA GLU A 600 13.94 21.66 13.36
C GLU A 600 12.50 21.79 13.85
N GLY A 601 11.62 22.44 13.08
CA GLY A 601 10.16 22.44 13.27
C GLY A 601 9.72 23.08 14.57
N LEU A 602 10.20 24.31 14.84
CA LEU A 602 9.82 25.06 16.05
C LEU A 602 8.35 25.48 15.99
N PHE A 603 7.63 25.30 17.11
CA PHE A 603 6.29 25.87 17.28
C PHE A 603 6.11 26.38 18.70
N ILE A 604 5.35 27.47 18.89
CA ILE A 604 5.21 28.07 20.21
C ILE A 604 3.76 28.45 20.53
N ASN A 605 3.37 28.22 21.79
CA ASN A 605 2.08 28.60 22.36
C ASN A 605 2.27 29.33 23.68
N TYR A 606 1.25 30.10 24.09
CA TYR A 606 1.20 30.70 25.43
C TYR A 606 -0.05 30.23 26.14
N ARG A 607 0.09 29.74 27.38
CA ARG A 607 -1.04 29.28 28.19
C ARG A 607 -0.75 29.47 29.67
N LYS A 608 -1.62 30.25 30.34
CA LYS A 608 -1.59 30.44 31.81
C LYS A 608 -0.22 30.84 32.36
N GLY A 609 0.44 31.80 31.72
CA GLY A 609 1.71 32.35 32.19
C GLY A 609 2.96 31.60 31.74
N LEU A 610 2.78 30.54 30.91
CA LEU A 610 3.91 29.77 30.37
C LEU A 610 3.93 29.84 28.84
N TYR A 611 5.10 30.00 28.29
CA TYR A 611 5.40 29.76 26.89
C TYR A 611 5.75 28.27 26.74
N HIS A 612 5.01 27.57 25.89
CA HIS A 612 5.18 26.15 25.57
C HIS A 612 5.80 26.06 24.20
N ILE A 613 7.01 25.53 24.11
CA ILE A 613 7.68 25.37 22.81
C ILE A 613 7.78 23.87 22.51
N THR A 614 7.38 23.51 21.28
CA THR A 614 7.57 22.16 20.73
C THR A 614 8.53 22.25 19.56
N TYR A 615 9.20 21.15 19.25
CA TYR A 615 10.20 21.12 18.18
C TYR A 615 10.55 19.67 17.87
N SER A 616 11.07 19.43 16.68
CA SER A 616 11.41 18.09 16.23
C SER A 616 12.84 17.71 16.59
N LEU A 617 13.00 16.43 16.93
CA LEU A 617 14.27 15.75 17.12
C LEU A 617 14.45 14.71 16.02
N ASP A 618 15.68 14.35 15.73
CA ASP A 618 16.09 13.43 14.68
C ASP A 618 15.84 14.02 13.27
N ASP A 619 16.07 13.24 12.25
CA ASP A 619 15.90 13.63 10.86
C ASP A 619 14.50 13.25 10.37
N THR A 620 13.88 14.10 9.59
CA THR A 620 12.51 13.89 9.08
C THR A 620 12.37 12.61 8.22
N GLY A 621 13.50 12.08 7.73
CA GLY A 621 13.52 10.79 7.03
C GLY A 621 13.64 9.58 7.95
N SER A 622 13.79 9.81 9.26
CA SER A 622 13.95 8.74 10.25
C SER A 622 12.60 8.33 10.84
N GLU A 623 12.37 7.03 10.98
CA GLU A 623 11.19 6.53 11.70
C GLU A 623 11.12 6.98 13.14
N ASN A 624 12.25 7.47 13.70
CA ASN A 624 12.36 7.94 15.09
C ASN A 624 12.07 9.45 15.25
N TYR A 625 11.75 10.15 14.16
CA TYR A 625 11.38 11.57 14.20
C TYR A 625 10.26 11.76 15.21
N ARG A 626 10.43 12.75 16.12
CA ARG A 626 9.55 12.91 17.28
C ARG A 626 9.59 14.34 17.80
N VAL A 627 8.71 14.68 18.73
CA VAL A 627 8.54 16.05 19.22
C VAL A 627 9.04 16.17 20.65
N GLY A 628 10.00 17.08 20.88
CA GLY A 628 10.47 17.52 22.19
C GLY A 628 9.65 18.70 22.70
N TYR A 629 9.64 18.89 24.01
CA TYR A 629 8.80 19.88 24.66
C TYR A 629 9.57 20.59 25.77
N ALA A 630 9.44 21.92 25.80
CA ALA A 630 10.06 22.76 26.83
C ALA A 630 9.16 23.95 27.15
N THR A 631 9.35 24.55 28.34
CA THR A 631 8.59 25.74 28.77
C THR A 631 9.49 26.81 29.35
N SER A 632 8.98 28.05 29.32
CA SER A 632 9.61 29.21 29.99
C SER A 632 8.53 30.18 30.47
N THR A 633 8.83 30.98 31.48
CA THR A 633 7.96 32.09 31.88
C THR A 633 8.24 33.36 31.08
N SER A 634 9.25 33.34 30.21
CA SER A 634 9.62 34.46 29.35
C SER A 634 9.88 33.97 27.93
N LEU A 635 9.32 34.63 26.94
CA LEU A 635 9.48 34.26 25.51
C LEU A 635 10.96 34.16 25.12
N THR A 636 11.76 35.12 25.58
CA THR A 636 13.20 35.24 25.28
C THR A 636 14.10 34.65 26.35
N GLY A 637 13.50 34.02 27.36
CA GLY A 637 14.24 33.40 28.46
C GLY A 637 14.76 32.01 28.13
N LYS A 638 15.45 31.42 29.13
CA LYS A 638 15.89 30.04 29.01
C LYS A 638 14.72 29.09 29.22
N TYR A 639 14.56 28.13 28.32
CA TYR A 639 13.52 27.10 28.42
C TYR A 639 13.98 25.93 29.30
N THR A 640 13.02 25.29 29.94
CA THR A 640 13.23 24.06 30.73
C THR A 640 12.65 22.90 29.93
N TYR A 641 13.48 21.94 29.56
CA TYR A 641 13.10 20.76 28.78
C TYR A 641 12.32 19.77 29.67
N HIS A 642 11.25 19.21 29.16
CA HIS A 642 10.34 18.29 29.87
C HIS A 642 10.30 16.88 29.25
N GLY A 643 11.03 16.63 28.17
CA GLY A 643 11.05 15.32 27.52
C GLY A 643 10.33 15.30 26.19
N ILE A 644 10.02 14.10 25.72
CA ILE A 644 9.33 13.87 24.45
C ILE A 644 7.82 13.95 24.70
N VAL A 645 7.12 14.78 23.93
CA VAL A 645 5.66 14.96 24.07
C VAL A 645 4.88 14.18 23.02
N LEU A 646 5.51 13.84 21.88
CA LEU A 646 4.91 13.02 20.84
C LEU A 646 5.98 12.14 20.20
N GLN A 647 5.69 10.85 20.04
CA GLN A 647 6.60 9.91 19.38
C GLN A 647 5.81 8.77 18.72
N LYS A 648 6.50 7.98 17.94
CA LYS A 648 5.92 6.85 17.18
C LYS A 648 5.19 5.86 18.09
N ASP A 649 4.19 5.18 17.52
CA ASP A 649 3.54 4.02 18.14
C ASP A 649 3.63 2.85 17.15
N VAL A 650 4.66 2.04 17.34
CA VAL A 650 4.96 0.91 16.45
C VAL A 650 3.81 -0.11 16.44
N SER A 651 3.09 -0.24 17.56
CA SER A 651 1.98 -1.21 17.66
C SER A 651 0.82 -0.87 16.73
N GLN A 652 0.69 0.40 16.35
CA GLN A 652 -0.31 0.87 15.39
C GLN A 652 0.28 1.18 14.01
N GLY A 653 1.58 0.90 13.80
CA GLY A 653 2.28 1.24 12.56
C GLY A 653 2.53 2.74 12.39
N ILE A 654 2.40 3.53 13.45
CA ILE A 654 2.60 4.99 13.42
C ILE A 654 4.10 5.27 13.63
N LEU A 655 4.76 5.85 12.61
CA LEU A 655 6.20 6.13 12.61
C LEU A 655 6.46 7.59 12.25
N ALA A 656 7.60 8.14 12.70
CA ALA A 656 8.11 9.46 12.29
C ALA A 656 7.12 10.59 12.59
N THR A 657 6.60 10.62 13.81
CA THR A 657 5.62 11.65 14.24
C THR A 657 6.35 12.94 14.62
N GLY A 658 6.16 14.00 13.84
CA GLY A 658 6.85 15.24 14.15
C GLY A 658 6.38 16.44 13.36
N HIS A 659 7.15 17.53 13.49
CA HIS A 659 6.89 18.83 12.87
C HIS A 659 5.44 19.28 13.12
N ASP A 660 5.16 19.54 14.37
CA ASP A 660 3.80 19.84 14.84
C ASP A 660 3.48 21.33 14.82
N SER A 661 2.18 21.59 14.89
CA SER A 661 1.63 22.90 15.25
C SER A 661 0.39 22.69 16.11
N ILE A 662 0.13 23.65 17.00
CA ILE A 662 -0.89 23.46 18.04
C ILE A 662 -1.86 24.65 18.05
N ILE A 663 -3.16 24.35 18.14
CA ILE A 663 -4.17 25.40 18.30
C ILE A 663 -4.93 25.25 19.62
N ASN A 664 -5.28 26.38 20.19
CA ASN A 664 -6.39 26.52 21.12
C ASN A 664 -7.66 26.86 20.35
N VAL A 665 -8.74 26.14 20.59
CA VAL A 665 -10.03 26.50 19.96
C VAL A 665 -10.58 27.76 20.66
N PRO A 666 -10.78 28.86 19.92
CA PRO A 666 -11.19 30.13 20.53
C PRO A 666 -12.42 30.00 21.42
N GLY A 667 -12.37 30.60 22.61
CA GLY A 667 -13.44 30.56 23.59
C GLY A 667 -13.52 29.31 24.44
N THR A 668 -12.51 28.43 24.33
CA THR A 668 -12.49 27.15 25.09
C THR A 668 -11.09 26.88 25.64
N ASP A 669 -10.94 25.84 26.48
CA ASP A 669 -9.63 25.28 26.86
C ASP A 669 -9.42 23.93 26.17
N LYS A 670 -9.85 23.81 24.91
CA LYS A 670 -9.61 22.62 24.07
C LYS A 670 -8.45 22.93 23.13
N TRP A 671 -7.51 21.99 23.06
CA TRP A 671 -6.27 22.14 22.32
C TRP A 671 -6.05 20.93 21.42
N TYR A 672 -5.52 21.15 20.24
CA TYR A 672 -5.25 20.12 19.24
C TYR A 672 -3.89 20.36 18.62
N MET A 673 -3.17 19.25 18.33
CA MET A 673 -1.88 19.24 17.67
C MET A 673 -2.05 18.60 16.28
N ALA A 674 -1.72 19.34 15.24
CA ALA A 674 -1.55 18.81 13.89
C ALA A 674 -0.06 18.46 13.72
N TYR A 675 0.24 17.34 13.11
CA TYR A 675 1.62 16.89 12.90
C TYR A 675 1.66 15.95 11.70
N HIS A 676 2.84 15.69 11.16
CA HIS A 676 2.96 14.67 10.14
C HIS A 676 3.51 13.38 10.73
N ARG A 677 3.30 12.29 10.00
CA ARG A 677 3.88 10.97 10.24
C ARG A 677 4.13 10.33 8.88
N PHE A 678 4.90 9.25 8.84
CA PHE A 678 4.98 8.46 7.61
C PHE A 678 3.58 8.00 7.23
N ALA A 679 3.24 8.08 5.96
CA ALA A 679 1.91 7.69 5.48
C ALA A 679 1.66 6.21 5.78
N ILE A 680 0.47 5.90 6.22
CA ILE A 680 0.10 4.52 6.54
C ILE A 680 -0.87 4.00 5.46
N PRO A 681 -0.49 2.88 4.83
CA PRO A 681 0.69 2.05 5.05
C PRO A 681 1.91 2.47 4.22
N GLY A 682 3.11 2.22 4.73
CA GLY A 682 4.33 2.17 3.94
C GLY A 682 4.95 3.47 3.49
N GLY A 683 4.59 4.59 4.11
CA GLY A 683 5.24 5.87 3.83
C GLY A 683 6.68 5.91 4.33
N ASP A 684 7.36 6.98 3.95
CA ASP A 684 8.77 7.23 4.27
C ASP A 684 9.00 8.74 4.45
N GLY A 685 10.25 9.17 4.51
CA GLY A 685 10.61 10.58 4.68
C GLY A 685 10.08 11.51 3.61
N THR A 686 9.69 10.99 2.45
CA THR A 686 9.13 11.78 1.34
C THR A 686 7.66 11.47 1.05
N HIS A 687 7.08 10.55 1.80
CA HIS A 687 5.66 10.16 1.67
C HIS A 687 5.03 10.22 3.05
N ARG A 688 4.75 11.45 3.50
CA ARG A 688 4.21 11.72 4.82
C ARG A 688 2.75 12.15 4.73
N GLU A 689 2.01 11.98 5.83
CA GLU A 689 0.60 12.37 5.89
C GLU A 689 0.31 13.17 7.16
N VAL A 690 -0.67 14.05 7.11
CA VAL A 690 -1.03 14.93 8.23
C VAL A 690 -2.16 14.32 9.04
N THR A 691 -2.00 14.35 10.36
CA THR A 691 -3.01 13.93 11.33
C THR A 691 -3.19 14.98 12.42
N ILE A 692 -4.25 14.84 13.23
CA ILE A 692 -4.54 15.73 14.36
C ILE A 692 -4.88 14.86 15.56
N ASP A 693 -4.27 15.18 16.71
CA ASP A 693 -4.64 14.55 17.98
C ASP A 693 -4.84 15.60 19.08
N LYS A 694 -5.49 15.17 20.16
CA LYS A 694 -5.91 16.05 21.25
C LYS A 694 -4.74 16.35 22.18
N VAL A 695 -4.58 17.62 22.57
CA VAL A 695 -3.59 18.05 23.56
C VAL A 695 -4.32 18.31 24.89
N THR A 696 -3.74 17.82 25.99
CA THR A 696 -4.22 18.09 27.33
C THR A 696 -3.09 18.56 28.23
N PHE A 697 -3.44 19.22 29.32
CA PHE A 697 -2.49 19.82 30.23
C PHE A 697 -2.75 19.36 31.67
N ASP A 698 -1.69 19.17 32.43
CA ASP A 698 -1.78 18.90 33.86
C ASP A 698 -2.36 20.13 34.58
N ALA A 699 -3.36 19.89 35.41
CA ALA A 699 -4.10 20.97 36.07
C ALA A 699 -3.28 21.75 37.09
N LYS A 700 -2.27 21.11 37.70
CA LYS A 700 -1.45 21.73 38.77
C LYS A 700 -0.22 22.46 38.21
N THR A 701 0.48 21.79 37.30
CA THR A 701 1.76 22.31 36.74
C THR A 701 1.55 23.16 35.49
N GLY A 702 0.43 22.98 34.80
CA GLY A 702 0.19 23.60 33.50
C GLY A 702 0.94 22.97 32.35
N LEU A 703 1.73 21.93 32.60
CA LEU A 703 2.55 21.27 31.57
C LEU A 703 1.70 20.39 30.66
N MET A 704 2.13 20.29 29.42
CA MET A 704 1.48 19.44 28.41
C MET A 704 1.69 17.95 28.75
N HIS A 705 0.63 17.15 28.71
CA HIS A 705 0.73 15.70 28.79
C HIS A 705 1.24 15.15 27.48
N THR A 706 1.86 13.97 27.50
CA THR A 706 2.24 13.23 26.29
C THR A 706 1.02 13.09 25.39
N VAL A 707 1.18 13.45 24.12
CA VAL A 707 0.15 13.30 23.09
C VAL A 707 0.22 11.87 22.57
N VAL A 708 -0.91 11.19 22.57
CA VAL A 708 -1.00 9.80 22.09
C VAL A 708 -1.38 9.85 20.61
N PRO A 709 -0.48 9.41 19.70
CA PRO A 709 -0.82 9.42 18.28
C PRO A 709 -1.88 8.34 17.98
N THR A 710 -2.88 8.68 17.15
CA THR A 710 -3.98 7.74 16.86
C THR A 710 -4.21 7.58 15.36
N LEU A 711 -4.86 6.48 15.00
CA LEU A 711 -5.37 6.25 13.64
C LEU A 711 -6.77 6.84 13.46
N SER A 712 -7.44 7.18 14.55
CA SER A 712 -8.80 7.74 14.51
C SER A 712 -8.85 9.26 14.41
N SER A 713 -7.73 9.97 14.73
CA SER A 713 -7.70 11.41 14.79
C SER A 713 -8.71 11.95 15.83
N VAL A 714 -9.39 13.06 15.55
CA VAL A 714 -10.24 13.75 16.52
C VAL A 714 -11.70 13.75 16.09
N GLU A 715 -12.61 13.89 17.07
CA GLU A 715 -14.02 14.08 16.81
C GLU A 715 -14.30 15.48 16.28
N ALA A 716 -15.39 15.61 15.55
CA ALA A 716 -15.81 16.90 15.00
C ALA A 716 -16.05 17.92 16.13
N PHE A 717 -15.41 19.06 16.02
CA PHE A 717 -15.52 20.14 16.99
C PHE A 717 -15.57 21.50 16.28
N PRO A 718 -16.77 22.02 15.98
CA PRO A 718 -16.87 23.37 15.39
C PRO A 718 -16.40 24.43 16.40
N VAL A 719 -15.87 25.52 15.89
CA VAL A 719 -15.52 26.69 16.72
C VAL A 719 -16.82 27.23 17.33
N PRO A 720 -16.96 27.33 18.66
CA PRO A 720 -18.20 27.80 19.27
C PRO A 720 -18.61 29.21 18.82
N ALA A 721 -19.90 29.47 18.72
CA ALA A 721 -20.42 30.83 18.61
C ALA A 721 -20.11 31.60 19.89
N LYS A 722 -19.69 32.85 19.78
CA LYS A 722 -19.46 33.72 20.95
C LYS A 722 -20.80 34.03 21.64
#